data_090facc9683c5e55d1fb04771dfa86b6
#
_entry.id   090facc9683c5e55d1fb04771dfa86b6
#
_cell.length_a   1.000
_cell.length_b   1.000
_cell.length_c   1.000
_cell.angle_alpha   90.00
_cell.angle_beta   90.00
_cell.angle_gamma   90.00
#
_symmetry.space_group_name_H-M   'P 1'
#
loop_
_entity.id
_entity.type
_entity.pdbx_description
1 polymer ?
#
loop_
_entity_poly.entity_id
_entity_poly.type
_entity_poly.pdbx_seq_one_letter_code
_entity_poly.pdbx_strand_id
1 'polypeptide(L)'
;MKPYPPSEFAAAAARLPQGLAGAVHADLGESTTQYLSDAAAAADGAGVVAALKADGVRITAARMQGTSLVVTVPSRSDVAAVAATGAVAQVGTSAPDPYSDLRVRAASAVLGGEPYGYATGPTSAEACSIGFNGYALPGGASEFATAGHCMEGQTGATTVQEITESAPGLSGAVTFGATIGASVPSSFEFGSGYDTGLIQVSNSALTPAPAITTWGGGQGSPQSGQLAVTGETPAIVGAPICKSGARTGWTCGSVLAVDQEVDVMDDAGDDHTVNGIVTSVCVLPGDSGGAAVIGTLAAGTVTGSSWTGSCTSPAGGESVFFPMVSAANAPSITSHAGSSWELSVSVPTPAVSSGSAIFVGSPLTGTVPGGSTGETVHVYLNGSTTAIDAAVDASGSWSVPLTSAHVGQNSYSLQATFGSLSSSATTSGTVTLVPVPTVSRVSGSDRYATADALADADFPGTAATVFVATGTNYPDALSAAPAAAADHAPLLLTPPGALPAQVEAEIARLSPTRIVVVGGPSAVSDAVVGQLASYAPVTRVYGSDRYATSRAVAQDYLSHPQAVFVATGLDFPDALSAGAAAGAGDDPVILVPGTSGALDSTTTAAISGLHPSKIYVIGGTAAITGAIATDLADIAPVTRLSGSDRYGTSSAVGQLFPSASTAYLASGADFPDALVGAVAAGSADEPLYLAEPTCIPDSDVSELGRLRAGGIILLGGTSALSTGVSALGIC
;
A
#
# COMPACT_ATOMS: atom_id res chain seq x y z
N MET A 1 -15.06 -3.94 7.67
CA MET A 1 -13.99 -2.97 8.06
C MET A 1 -12.64 -3.66 8.01
N LYS A 2 -11.64 -3.00 7.44
CA LYS A 2 -10.23 -3.46 7.45
C LYS A 2 -9.51 -3.00 8.73
N PRO A 3 -8.36 -3.60 9.09
CA PRO A 3 -7.53 -3.06 10.16
C PRO A 3 -6.87 -1.74 9.74
N TYR A 4 -6.69 -0.83 10.70
CA TYR A 4 -6.03 0.47 10.54
C TYR A 4 -4.87 0.56 11.54
N PRO A 5 -3.71 -0.10 11.32
CA PRO A 5 -2.61 -0.06 12.28
C PRO A 5 -1.97 1.33 12.30
N PRO A 6 -1.71 1.93 13.48
CA PRO A 6 -1.13 3.28 13.59
C PRO A 6 0.19 3.46 12.84
N SER A 7 0.96 2.39 12.65
CA SER A 7 2.23 2.42 11.92
C SER A 7 2.09 2.84 10.44
N GLU A 8 0.96 2.56 9.80
CA GLU A 8 0.69 2.96 8.42
C GLU A 8 0.51 4.47 8.27
N PHE A 9 0.19 5.16 9.36
CA PHE A 9 -0.04 6.62 9.38
C PHE A 9 1.19 7.45 9.72
N ALA A 10 2.36 6.84 9.92
CA ALA A 10 3.57 7.55 10.36
C ALA A 10 3.97 8.72 9.42
N ALA A 11 3.91 8.50 8.12
CA ALA A 11 4.24 9.55 7.13
C ALA A 11 3.19 10.68 7.10
N ALA A 12 1.91 10.36 7.26
CA ALA A 12 0.83 11.35 7.34
C ALA A 12 0.89 12.14 8.65
N ALA A 13 1.12 11.45 9.78
CA ALA A 13 1.27 12.07 11.09
C ALA A 13 2.45 13.06 11.15
N ALA A 14 3.55 12.75 10.48
CA ALA A 14 4.70 13.67 10.39
C ALA A 14 4.41 14.95 9.60
N ARG A 15 3.34 14.99 8.82
CA ARG A 15 2.91 16.15 8.03
C ARG A 15 1.84 16.97 8.75
N LEU A 16 1.28 16.47 9.85
CA LEU A 16 0.28 17.21 10.61
C LEU A 16 0.89 18.50 11.18
N PRO A 17 0.16 19.60 11.11
CA PRO A 17 0.59 20.86 11.69
C PRO A 17 0.84 20.73 13.20
N GLN A 18 1.86 21.41 13.71
CA GLN A 18 2.29 21.32 15.10
C GLN A 18 1.17 21.67 16.09
N GLY A 19 0.28 22.64 15.73
CA GLY A 19 -0.86 23.02 16.55
C GLY A 19 -1.88 21.91 16.72
N LEU A 20 -2.24 21.24 15.61
CA LEU A 20 -3.15 20.10 15.65
C LEU A 20 -2.50 18.92 16.40
N ALA A 21 -1.23 18.63 16.13
CA ALA A 21 -0.51 17.57 16.84
C ALA A 21 -0.45 17.82 18.35
N GLY A 22 -0.27 19.09 18.75
CA GLY A 22 -0.30 19.51 20.16
C GLY A 22 -1.68 19.33 20.80
N ALA A 23 -2.76 19.71 20.10
CA ALA A 23 -4.13 19.55 20.59
C ALA A 23 -4.52 18.06 20.72
N VAL A 24 -4.16 17.23 19.73
CA VAL A 24 -4.39 15.76 19.79
C VAL A 24 -3.74 15.17 21.05
N HIS A 25 -2.49 15.55 21.33
CA HIS A 25 -1.80 15.05 22.52
C HIS A 25 -2.39 15.60 23.82
N ALA A 26 -2.73 16.90 23.87
CA ALA A 26 -3.22 17.54 25.08
C ALA A 26 -4.65 17.14 25.43
N ASP A 27 -5.56 17.08 24.44
CA ASP A 27 -6.99 16.93 24.64
C ASP A 27 -7.44 15.46 24.57
N LEU A 28 -6.84 14.65 23.67
CA LEU A 28 -7.17 13.23 23.50
C LEU A 28 -6.20 12.29 24.26
N GLY A 29 -5.01 12.76 24.62
CA GLY A 29 -3.96 11.92 25.22
C GLY A 29 -3.35 10.91 24.26
N GLU A 30 -3.53 11.08 22.94
CA GLU A 30 -3.12 10.15 21.90
C GLU A 30 -1.89 10.62 21.13
N SER A 31 -1.24 9.71 20.41
CA SER A 31 -0.27 10.07 19.39
C SER A 31 -0.99 10.51 18.09
N THR A 32 -0.32 11.32 17.27
CA THR A 32 -0.85 11.73 15.97
C THR A 32 -1.07 10.54 15.02
N THR A 33 -0.30 9.47 15.14
CA THR A 33 -0.51 8.22 14.38
C THR A 33 -1.76 7.49 14.84
N GLN A 34 -2.03 7.45 16.15
CA GLN A 34 -3.25 6.86 16.70
C GLN A 34 -4.48 7.65 16.29
N TYR A 35 -4.44 8.97 16.43
CA TYR A 35 -5.50 9.88 15.99
C TYR A 35 -5.89 9.64 14.53
N LEU A 36 -4.92 9.59 13.61
CA LEU A 36 -5.20 9.36 12.18
C LEU A 36 -5.73 7.94 11.91
N SER A 37 -5.23 6.95 12.65
CA SER A 37 -5.73 5.57 12.60
C SER A 37 -7.21 5.48 13.00
N ASP A 38 -7.57 6.10 14.12
CA ASP A 38 -8.93 6.10 14.66
C ASP A 38 -9.87 6.94 13.78
N ALA A 39 -9.38 8.07 13.25
CA ALA A 39 -10.12 8.89 12.30
C ALA A 39 -10.43 8.14 10.99
N ALA A 40 -9.45 7.44 10.41
CA ALA A 40 -9.67 6.63 9.21
C ALA A 40 -10.65 5.48 9.45
N ALA A 41 -10.53 4.80 10.59
CA ALA A 41 -11.48 3.75 10.99
C ALA A 41 -12.89 4.31 11.20
N ALA A 42 -13.03 5.50 11.76
CA ALA A 42 -14.32 6.15 11.98
C ALA A 42 -14.99 6.54 10.64
N ALA A 43 -14.24 7.07 9.69
CA ALA A 43 -14.75 7.40 8.35
C ALA A 43 -15.24 6.13 7.61
N ASP A 44 -14.46 5.05 7.63
CA ASP A 44 -14.88 3.75 7.07
C ASP A 44 -16.12 3.21 7.79
N GLY A 45 -16.14 3.29 9.12
CA GLY A 45 -17.28 2.87 9.95
C GLY A 45 -18.57 3.62 9.61
N ALA A 46 -18.50 4.93 9.39
CA ALA A 46 -19.64 5.73 8.96
C ALA A 46 -20.15 5.27 7.58
N GLY A 47 -19.26 4.99 6.62
CA GLY A 47 -19.59 4.43 5.32
C GLY A 47 -20.27 3.06 5.41
N VAL A 48 -19.76 2.16 6.27
CA VAL A 48 -20.37 0.84 6.54
C VAL A 48 -21.79 0.99 7.10
N VAL A 49 -22.00 1.92 8.03
CA VAL A 49 -23.34 2.18 8.61
C VAL A 49 -24.30 2.67 7.54
N ALA A 50 -23.86 3.58 6.66
CA ALA A 50 -24.67 4.08 5.56
C ALA A 50 -25.05 2.95 4.57
N ALA A 51 -24.09 2.10 4.18
CA ALA A 51 -24.34 0.96 3.31
C ALA A 51 -25.33 -0.05 3.91
N LEU A 52 -25.16 -0.40 5.18
CA LEU A 52 -26.10 -1.30 5.89
C LEU A 52 -27.53 -0.73 5.95
N LYS A 53 -27.67 0.59 6.18
CA LYS A 53 -28.99 1.25 6.14
C LYS A 53 -29.61 1.19 4.73
N ALA A 54 -28.80 1.43 3.69
CA ALA A 54 -29.25 1.34 2.29
C ALA A 54 -29.71 -0.08 1.91
N ASP A 55 -29.06 -1.12 2.47
CA ASP A 55 -29.44 -2.53 2.29
C ASP A 55 -30.66 -2.94 3.16
N GLY A 56 -31.28 -2.01 3.87
CA GLY A 56 -32.48 -2.23 4.67
C GLY A 56 -32.23 -2.84 6.06
N VAL A 57 -30.98 -2.87 6.53
CA VAL A 57 -30.65 -3.29 7.89
C VAL A 57 -31.10 -2.21 8.88
N ARG A 58 -31.94 -2.59 9.84
CA ARG A 58 -32.37 -1.67 10.90
C ARG A 58 -31.29 -1.54 11.95
N ILE A 59 -30.76 -0.34 12.12
CA ILE A 59 -29.71 -0.02 13.10
C ILE A 59 -30.35 0.81 14.21
N THR A 60 -30.15 0.41 15.46
CA THR A 60 -30.64 1.16 16.64
C THR A 60 -29.54 2.00 17.29
N ALA A 61 -28.27 1.65 17.10
CA ALA A 61 -27.12 2.46 17.47
C ALA A 61 -25.87 2.00 16.68
N ALA A 62 -24.95 2.92 16.41
CA ALA A 62 -23.64 2.62 15.88
C ALA A 62 -22.60 3.49 16.59
N ARG A 63 -21.43 2.92 16.93
CA ARG A 63 -20.37 3.66 17.60
C ARG A 63 -19.01 3.05 17.31
N MET A 64 -17.99 3.89 17.33
CA MET A 64 -16.61 3.42 17.35
C MET A 64 -16.17 3.02 18.75
N GLN A 65 -15.29 2.03 18.82
CA GLN A 65 -14.57 1.63 20.02
C GLN A 65 -13.09 1.43 19.61
N GLY A 66 -12.33 2.50 19.67
CA GLY A 66 -11.05 2.62 18.95
C GLY A 66 -11.29 2.45 17.45
N THR A 67 -10.51 1.59 16.79
CA THR A 67 -10.66 1.27 15.37
C THR A 67 -11.78 0.26 15.04
N SER A 68 -12.57 -0.18 16.02
CA SER A 68 -13.61 -1.18 15.82
C SER A 68 -15.00 -0.55 15.78
N LEU A 69 -15.77 -0.82 14.72
CA LEU A 69 -17.19 -0.41 14.63
C LEU A 69 -18.07 -1.42 15.37
N VAL A 70 -18.91 -0.92 16.28
CA VAL A 70 -19.95 -1.68 16.98
C VAL A 70 -21.31 -1.21 16.49
N VAL A 71 -22.10 -2.10 15.88
CA VAL A 71 -23.45 -1.82 15.36
C VAL A 71 -24.46 -2.57 16.17
N THR A 72 -25.44 -1.86 16.73
CA THR A 72 -26.57 -2.45 17.48
C THR A 72 -27.78 -2.55 16.56
N VAL A 73 -28.36 -3.73 16.49
CA VAL A 73 -29.55 -4.04 15.68
C VAL A 73 -30.68 -4.57 16.57
N PRO A 74 -31.95 -4.29 16.24
CA PRO A 74 -33.09 -4.74 17.07
C PRO A 74 -33.37 -6.24 16.98
N SER A 75 -32.84 -6.91 15.94
CA SER A 75 -33.14 -8.32 15.66
C SER A 75 -31.88 -9.14 15.39
N ARG A 76 -31.91 -10.41 15.82
CA ARG A 76 -30.87 -11.38 15.49
C ARG A 76 -30.77 -11.70 13.99
N SER A 77 -31.85 -11.44 13.21
CA SER A 77 -31.81 -11.61 11.75
C SER A 77 -30.78 -10.75 11.05
N ASP A 78 -30.46 -9.58 11.60
CA ASP A 78 -29.62 -8.57 11.00
C ASP A 78 -28.14 -8.72 11.41
N VAL A 79 -27.85 -9.58 12.41
CA VAL A 79 -26.49 -9.81 12.94
C VAL A 79 -25.52 -10.31 11.85
N ALA A 80 -25.99 -11.22 10.99
CA ALA A 80 -25.15 -11.80 9.94
C ALA A 80 -24.73 -10.74 8.89
N ALA A 81 -25.64 -9.84 8.53
CA ALA A 81 -25.35 -8.74 7.60
C ALA A 81 -24.31 -7.79 8.19
N VAL A 82 -24.45 -7.41 9.47
CA VAL A 82 -23.47 -6.58 10.17
C VAL A 82 -22.11 -7.28 10.26
N ALA A 83 -22.08 -8.54 10.69
CA ALA A 83 -20.83 -9.30 10.84
C ALA A 83 -20.07 -9.47 9.50
N ALA A 84 -20.80 -9.56 8.38
CA ALA A 84 -20.20 -9.66 7.05
C ALA A 84 -19.37 -8.42 6.65
N THR A 85 -19.63 -7.27 7.27
CA THR A 85 -18.85 -6.02 7.05
C THR A 85 -17.58 -5.95 7.90
N GLY A 86 -17.32 -6.91 8.77
CA GLY A 86 -16.25 -6.88 9.77
C GLY A 86 -16.55 -6.02 11.00
N ALA A 87 -17.78 -5.50 11.13
CA ALA A 87 -18.23 -4.80 12.32
C ALA A 87 -18.70 -5.77 13.42
N VAL A 88 -18.61 -5.35 14.67
CA VAL A 88 -19.13 -6.10 15.82
C VAL A 88 -20.62 -5.87 15.92
N ALA A 89 -21.41 -6.95 15.77
CA ALA A 89 -22.86 -6.89 15.88
C ALA A 89 -23.31 -7.07 17.34
N GLN A 90 -24.19 -6.19 17.80
CA GLN A 90 -24.90 -6.31 19.08
C GLN A 90 -26.42 -6.34 18.84
N VAL A 91 -27.16 -7.02 19.69
CA VAL A 91 -28.64 -7.00 19.66
C VAL A 91 -29.14 -6.19 20.85
N GLY A 92 -29.89 -5.12 20.55
CA GLY A 92 -30.41 -4.22 21.57
C GLY A 92 -31.40 -3.20 21.02
N THR A 93 -32.04 -2.46 21.93
CA THR A 93 -32.84 -1.28 21.60
C THR A 93 -32.00 -0.02 21.79
N SER A 94 -32.38 1.09 21.16
CA SER A 94 -31.73 2.38 21.41
C SER A 94 -31.87 2.75 22.91
N ALA A 95 -30.77 3.30 23.46
CA ALA A 95 -30.83 3.95 24.76
C ALA A 95 -31.70 5.24 24.65
N PRO A 96 -32.28 5.74 25.75
CA PRO A 96 -32.83 7.08 25.76
C PRO A 96 -31.78 8.09 25.33
N ASP A 97 -32.21 9.08 24.58
CA ASP A 97 -31.34 10.17 24.15
C ASP A 97 -30.97 11.05 25.37
N PRO A 98 -29.68 11.08 25.75
CA PRO A 98 -29.23 11.87 26.90
C PRO A 98 -29.11 13.37 26.59
N TYR A 99 -29.25 13.78 25.33
CA TYR A 99 -29.01 15.17 24.88
C TYR A 99 -30.27 15.86 24.40
N SER A 100 -31.45 15.25 24.56
CA SER A 100 -32.75 15.85 24.17
C SER A 100 -33.04 17.21 24.85
N ASP A 101 -32.43 17.48 26.00
CA ASP A 101 -32.57 18.73 26.75
C ASP A 101 -31.31 19.61 26.71
N LEU A 102 -30.32 19.27 25.84
CA LEU A 102 -29.11 20.06 25.72
C LEU A 102 -29.42 21.43 25.10
N ARG A 103 -29.05 22.50 25.83
CA ARG A 103 -29.11 23.88 25.37
C ARG A 103 -27.72 24.44 25.30
N VAL A 104 -27.36 24.96 24.13
CA VAL A 104 -26.10 25.66 23.88
C VAL A 104 -26.39 27.11 23.47
N ARG A 105 -25.44 28.00 23.69
CA ARG A 105 -25.52 29.39 23.20
C ARG A 105 -24.75 29.46 21.88
N ALA A 106 -25.32 30.22 20.93
CA ALA A 106 -24.56 30.65 19.78
C ALA A 106 -23.34 31.42 20.26
N ALA A 107 -22.20 31.14 19.66
CA ALA A 107 -20.96 31.78 20.03
C ALA A 107 -20.88 33.14 19.30
N SER A 108 -21.18 34.22 19.98
CA SER A 108 -21.03 35.56 19.38
C SER A 108 -19.58 36.02 19.40
N ALA A 109 -19.15 36.55 18.28
CA ALA A 109 -17.99 37.36 17.95
C ALA A 109 -16.57 36.77 18.12
N VAL A 110 -15.94 36.53 17.01
CA VAL A 110 -14.64 36.87 16.43
C VAL A 110 -13.58 35.80 16.49
N LEU A 111 -13.17 35.32 15.29
CA LEU A 111 -11.91 34.76 14.80
C LEU A 111 -11.87 33.24 14.68
N GLY A 112 -12.22 32.71 13.58
CA GLY A 112 -12.15 31.36 13.37
C GLY A 112 -11.20 30.81 12.38
N GLY A 113 -11.13 29.71 11.71
CA GLY A 113 -10.17 29.32 10.72
C GLY A 113 -9.46 30.46 10.01
N GLU A 114 -9.97 31.43 9.40
CA GLU A 114 -9.55 32.83 9.28
C GLU A 114 -10.73 33.70 9.64
N PRO A 115 -10.55 34.73 10.47
CA PRO A 115 -11.65 35.54 10.95
C PRO A 115 -12.25 36.43 9.86
N TYR A 116 -13.53 36.41 9.75
CA TYR A 116 -14.25 37.41 8.94
C TYR A 116 -15.33 38.07 9.74
N GLY A 117 -15.72 39.27 9.32
CA GLY A 117 -16.81 39.99 9.98
C GLY A 117 -17.36 41.13 9.15
N TYR A 118 -18.37 41.81 9.71
CA TYR A 118 -18.99 42.95 9.11
C TYR A 118 -19.45 43.95 10.20
N ALA A 119 -19.51 45.21 9.83
CA ALA A 119 -19.98 46.25 10.75
C ALA A 119 -21.50 46.20 10.88
N THR A 120 -22.01 46.14 12.12
CA THR A 120 -23.45 46.24 12.44
C THR A 120 -23.87 47.64 12.87
N GLY A 121 -22.88 48.50 13.10
CA GLY A 121 -23.08 49.89 13.48
C GLY A 121 -21.77 50.68 13.50
N PRO A 122 -21.80 51.97 13.91
CA PRO A 122 -20.59 52.80 13.93
C PRO A 122 -19.49 52.31 14.89
N THR A 123 -19.87 51.52 15.89
CA THR A 123 -18.96 50.98 16.93
C THR A 123 -19.22 49.52 17.27
N SER A 124 -20.03 48.82 16.46
CA SER A 124 -20.39 47.44 16.65
C SER A 124 -20.08 46.63 15.39
N ALA A 125 -19.65 45.40 15.56
CA ALA A 125 -19.33 44.47 14.50
C ALA A 125 -19.72 43.05 14.90
N GLU A 126 -20.21 42.30 13.96
CA GLU A 126 -20.33 40.86 14.04
C GLU A 126 -19.12 40.22 13.38
N ALA A 127 -18.70 39.07 13.92
CA ALA A 127 -17.59 38.38 13.39
C ALA A 127 -17.72 36.87 13.61
N CYS A 128 -17.35 36.12 12.64
CA CYS A 128 -17.42 34.67 12.60
C CYS A 128 -16.20 34.05 11.91
N SER A 129 -16.22 32.75 11.76
CA SER A 129 -15.13 31.95 11.27
C SER A 129 -15.45 31.38 9.90
N ILE A 130 -14.44 31.34 9.05
CA ILE A 130 -14.47 30.54 7.82
C ILE A 130 -14.53 29.07 8.23
N GLY A 131 -15.51 28.35 7.76
CA GLY A 131 -15.58 26.89 7.90
C GLY A 131 -14.74 26.20 6.84
N PHE A 132 -15.34 25.93 5.70
CA PHE A 132 -14.70 25.23 4.60
C PHE A 132 -14.85 25.97 3.29
N ASN A 133 -13.74 26.07 2.55
CA ASN A 133 -13.77 26.59 1.20
C ASN A 133 -14.45 25.61 0.23
N GLY A 134 -15.10 26.14 -0.78
CA GLY A 134 -15.81 25.40 -1.80
C GLY A 134 -16.06 26.24 -3.05
N TYR A 135 -16.91 25.73 -3.91
CA TYR A 135 -17.23 26.33 -5.21
C TYR A 135 -18.74 26.39 -5.45
N ALA A 136 -19.23 27.53 -5.89
CA ALA A 136 -20.57 27.64 -6.43
C ALA A 136 -20.68 26.86 -7.75
N LEU A 137 -21.74 26.08 -7.92
CA LEU A 137 -22.00 25.31 -9.12
C LEU A 137 -23.17 25.91 -9.95
N PRO A 138 -23.12 25.88 -11.28
CA PRO A 138 -22.06 25.32 -12.13
C PRO A 138 -20.91 26.27 -12.47
N GLY A 139 -20.88 27.48 -11.87
CA GLY A 139 -19.99 28.56 -12.31
C GLY A 139 -18.56 28.50 -11.77
N GLY A 140 -18.27 27.69 -10.74
CA GLY A 140 -16.94 27.54 -10.14
C GLY A 140 -16.46 28.78 -9.36
N ALA A 141 -17.35 29.73 -9.02
CA ALA A 141 -16.97 30.86 -8.16
C ALA A 141 -16.60 30.35 -6.77
N SER A 142 -15.52 30.88 -6.20
CA SER A 142 -15.08 30.50 -4.87
C SER A 142 -16.07 30.99 -3.80
N GLU A 143 -16.43 30.09 -2.91
CA GLU A 143 -17.28 30.36 -1.74
C GLU A 143 -16.69 29.65 -0.52
N PHE A 144 -17.14 30.04 0.66
CA PHE A 144 -16.89 29.23 1.86
C PHE A 144 -18.16 29.06 2.68
N ALA A 145 -18.28 27.89 3.33
CA ALA A 145 -19.35 27.60 4.28
C ALA A 145 -19.00 28.14 5.65
N THR A 146 -20.04 28.60 6.39
CA THR A 146 -19.97 29.12 7.76
C THR A 146 -21.28 28.79 8.48
N ALA A 147 -21.44 29.22 9.74
CA ALA A 147 -22.69 29.07 10.50
C ALA A 147 -23.78 30.06 10.01
N GLY A 148 -25.03 29.62 10.08
CA GLY A 148 -26.19 30.43 9.69
C GLY A 148 -26.42 31.62 10.56
N HIS A 149 -26.30 31.44 11.88
CA HIS A 149 -26.46 32.49 12.86
C HIS A 149 -25.47 33.68 12.69
N CYS A 150 -24.35 33.46 11.97
CA CYS A 150 -23.38 34.52 11.67
C CYS A 150 -23.94 35.69 10.85
N MET A 151 -25.06 35.51 10.15
CA MET A 151 -25.74 36.54 9.37
C MET A 151 -27.19 36.75 9.82
N GLU A 152 -27.49 36.40 11.06
CA GLU A 152 -28.82 36.60 11.61
C GLU A 152 -29.26 38.05 11.52
N GLY A 153 -30.53 38.27 11.19
CA GLY A 153 -31.10 39.63 11.03
C GLY A 153 -30.68 40.35 9.74
N GLN A 154 -29.79 39.81 8.93
CA GLN A 154 -29.38 40.41 7.65
C GLN A 154 -30.38 39.96 6.52
N THR A 155 -30.95 40.96 5.81
CA THR A 155 -31.97 40.70 4.78
C THR A 155 -31.45 40.77 3.32
N GLY A 156 -30.16 41.00 3.12
CA GLY A 156 -29.53 41.14 1.81
C GLY A 156 -28.07 40.70 1.80
N ALA A 157 -27.43 40.87 0.65
CA ALA A 157 -26.01 40.60 0.56
C ALA A 157 -25.19 41.53 1.44
N THR A 158 -24.54 40.99 2.45
CA THR A 158 -23.73 41.77 3.42
C THR A 158 -22.26 41.58 3.06
N THR A 159 -21.55 42.72 2.86
CA THR A 159 -20.09 42.70 2.60
C THR A 159 -19.35 42.27 3.84
N VAL A 160 -18.48 41.27 3.70
CA VAL A 160 -17.64 40.74 4.77
C VAL A 160 -16.17 41.06 4.51
N GLN A 161 -15.42 41.26 5.60
CA GLN A 161 -14.02 41.66 5.58
C GLN A 161 -13.19 40.70 6.45
N GLU A 162 -11.91 40.60 6.15
CA GLU A 162 -10.96 40.00 7.08
C GLU A 162 -10.95 40.75 8.39
N ILE A 163 -10.69 40.03 9.48
CA ILE A 163 -10.42 40.66 10.77
C ILE A 163 -8.94 40.51 11.07
N THR A 164 -8.25 41.61 11.27
CA THR A 164 -6.86 41.61 11.69
C THR A 164 -6.79 41.93 13.17
N GLU A 165 -6.23 40.97 13.94
CA GLU A 165 -6.08 41.13 15.39
C GLU A 165 -4.83 41.91 15.79
N SER A 166 -4.99 42.67 16.92
CA SER A 166 -3.84 43.20 17.64
C SER A 166 -3.52 42.50 18.96
N ALA A 167 -4.31 41.49 19.41
CA ALA A 167 -4.00 40.71 20.62
C ALA A 167 -4.84 39.41 20.73
N PRO A 168 -4.32 38.33 21.30
CA PRO A 168 -5.09 37.11 21.54
C PRO A 168 -6.12 37.36 22.68
N GLY A 169 -7.38 36.99 22.42
CA GLY A 169 -8.45 37.00 23.43
C GLY A 169 -9.28 38.25 23.47
N LEU A 170 -9.95 38.53 22.42
CA LEU A 170 -10.99 39.54 22.16
C LEU A 170 -11.67 40.20 23.39
N SER A 171 -11.06 41.22 23.90
CA SER A 171 -11.70 42.26 24.72
C SER A 171 -11.42 43.66 24.17
N GLY A 172 -11.08 43.79 22.88
CA GLY A 172 -10.68 45.03 22.23
C GLY A 172 -11.42 45.31 20.92
N ALA A 173 -11.19 46.48 20.34
CA ALA A 173 -11.79 46.88 19.07
C ALA A 173 -11.35 45.97 17.93
N VAL A 174 -12.31 45.44 17.18
CA VAL A 174 -12.09 44.69 15.96
C VAL A 174 -11.51 45.62 14.89
N THR A 175 -10.42 45.20 14.22
CA THR A 175 -9.86 45.92 13.09
C THR A 175 -10.17 45.17 11.81
N PHE A 176 -10.94 45.75 10.91
CA PHE A 176 -11.24 45.18 9.61
C PHE A 176 -10.04 45.30 8.66
N GLY A 177 -9.75 44.19 8.01
CA GLY A 177 -8.75 44.07 6.94
C GLY A 177 -9.35 44.24 5.54
N ALA A 178 -8.89 43.46 4.60
CA ALA A 178 -9.36 43.50 3.23
C ALA A 178 -10.81 42.98 3.12
N THR A 179 -11.56 43.49 2.17
CA THR A 179 -12.85 42.90 1.80
C THR A 179 -12.61 41.50 1.26
N ILE A 180 -13.33 40.51 1.78
CA ILE A 180 -13.33 39.11 1.27
C ILE A 180 -14.35 38.99 0.14
N GLY A 181 -15.58 39.41 0.40
CA GLY A 181 -16.70 39.26 -0.51
C GLY A 181 -18.02 39.61 0.11
N ALA A 182 -19.06 38.85 -0.13
CA ALA A 182 -20.38 39.09 0.43
C ALA A 182 -21.13 37.78 0.71
N SER A 183 -22.07 37.86 1.68
CA SER A 183 -22.99 36.75 1.97
C SER A 183 -23.89 36.45 0.76
N VAL A 184 -24.19 35.15 0.57
CA VAL A 184 -25.18 34.64 -0.39
C VAL A 184 -26.53 34.55 0.36
N PRO A 185 -27.46 35.52 0.23
CA PRO A 185 -28.60 35.63 1.14
C PRO A 185 -29.51 34.40 1.18
N SER A 186 -29.66 33.69 0.04
CA SER A 186 -30.50 32.50 -0.07
C SER A 186 -29.89 31.25 0.57
N SER A 187 -28.64 31.30 1.03
CA SER A 187 -27.93 30.16 1.61
C SER A 187 -27.93 30.19 3.15
N PHE A 188 -28.29 31.29 3.78
CA PHE A 188 -28.26 31.41 5.22
C PHE A 188 -29.58 30.95 5.86
N GLU A 189 -29.47 29.95 6.75
CA GLU A 189 -30.58 29.44 7.55
C GLU A 189 -30.07 29.14 8.99
N PHE A 190 -30.82 29.65 9.98
CA PHE A 190 -30.61 29.37 11.39
C PHE A 190 -31.95 28.99 12.06
N GLY A 191 -32.00 27.80 12.65
CA GLY A 191 -33.25 27.18 13.12
C GLY A 191 -33.85 26.21 12.13
N SER A 192 -34.99 25.59 12.47
CA SER A 192 -35.67 24.56 11.65
C SER A 192 -34.79 23.34 11.33
N GLY A 193 -33.79 23.06 12.15
CA GLY A 193 -32.82 22.01 11.99
C GLY A 193 -31.50 22.45 11.33
N TYR A 194 -31.35 23.70 10.91
CA TYR A 194 -30.19 24.20 10.17
C TYR A 194 -29.39 25.25 10.95
N ASP A 195 -28.07 25.31 10.66
CA ASP A 195 -27.19 26.43 11.04
C ASP A 195 -26.06 26.52 10.02
N THR A 196 -26.37 27.07 8.85
CA THR A 196 -25.40 27.11 7.74
C THR A 196 -25.63 28.33 6.84
N GLY A 197 -24.58 28.74 6.13
CA GLY A 197 -24.62 29.75 5.12
C GLY A 197 -23.36 29.79 4.28
N LEU A 198 -23.42 30.45 3.12
CA LEU A 198 -22.34 30.60 2.18
C LEU A 198 -21.93 32.06 2.00
N ILE A 199 -20.63 32.29 1.95
CA ILE A 199 -20.02 33.60 1.63
C ILE A 199 -19.29 33.43 0.27
N GLN A 200 -19.66 34.27 -0.70
CA GLN A 200 -18.95 34.34 -1.97
C GLN A 200 -17.66 35.18 -1.78
N VAL A 201 -16.53 34.62 -2.22
CA VAL A 201 -15.22 35.28 -2.25
C VAL A 201 -15.09 36.04 -3.58
N SER A 202 -15.18 37.37 -3.55
CA SER A 202 -15.08 38.19 -4.75
C SER A 202 -13.77 38.97 -4.88
N ASN A 203 -12.95 38.97 -3.84
CA ASN A 203 -11.63 39.60 -3.86
C ASN A 203 -10.61 38.71 -4.59
N SER A 204 -10.21 39.11 -5.77
CA SER A 204 -9.25 38.38 -6.61
C SER A 204 -7.81 38.33 -6.06
N ALA A 205 -7.49 39.11 -5.02
CA ALA A 205 -6.23 39.03 -4.31
C ALA A 205 -6.19 37.88 -3.29
N LEU A 206 -7.35 37.29 -2.96
CA LEU A 206 -7.48 36.17 -2.06
C LEU A 206 -7.62 34.88 -2.88
N THR A 207 -6.88 33.86 -2.51
CA THR A 207 -6.96 32.55 -3.14
C THR A 207 -7.44 31.54 -2.09
N PRO A 208 -8.72 31.21 -2.03
CA PRO A 208 -9.22 30.17 -1.14
C PRO A 208 -8.49 28.85 -1.42
N ALA A 209 -7.96 28.23 -0.38
CA ALA A 209 -7.28 26.97 -0.48
C ALA A 209 -8.13 25.84 0.13
N PRO A 210 -8.05 24.61 -0.35
CA PRO A 210 -8.69 23.43 0.24
C PRO A 210 -7.98 23.04 1.55
N ALA A 211 -7.93 23.96 2.51
CA ALA A 211 -7.15 23.80 3.73
C ALA A 211 -7.72 24.64 4.88
N ILE A 212 -7.38 24.21 6.08
CA ILE A 212 -7.73 24.86 7.34
C ILE A 212 -6.46 25.41 7.98
N THR A 213 -6.54 26.63 8.51
CA THR A 213 -5.40 27.26 9.21
C THR A 213 -5.13 26.59 10.56
N THR A 214 -3.88 26.56 10.97
CA THR A 214 -3.43 25.80 12.15
C THR A 214 -2.74 26.70 13.19
N TRP A 215 -3.23 27.78 13.54
CA TRP A 215 -2.89 28.66 14.69
C TRP A 215 -1.53 28.43 15.44
N GLY A 216 -0.59 27.65 14.92
CA GLY A 216 0.75 27.44 15.47
C GLY A 216 0.86 26.89 16.89
N GLY A 217 -0.11 26.05 17.30
CA GLY A 217 -0.08 25.39 18.61
C GLY A 217 -0.73 26.21 19.73
N GLY A 218 -1.96 26.60 19.55
CA GLY A 218 -2.74 27.43 20.45
C GLY A 218 -3.08 28.77 19.81
N GLN A 219 -3.37 29.77 20.60
CA GLN A 219 -3.71 31.12 20.14
C GLN A 219 -2.51 31.83 19.46
N GLY A 220 -2.03 31.30 18.32
CA GLY A 220 -0.92 31.84 17.55
C GLY A 220 -1.38 32.58 16.30
N SER A 221 -0.42 32.99 15.46
CA SER A 221 -0.73 33.64 14.18
C SER A 221 -1.44 32.67 13.25
N PRO A 222 -2.52 33.03 12.55
CA PRO A 222 -3.26 32.19 11.63
C PRO A 222 -2.43 31.57 10.50
N GLN A 223 -1.27 32.09 10.20
CA GLN A 223 -0.43 31.71 9.07
C GLN A 223 0.66 30.67 9.37
N SER A 224 0.65 30.04 10.54
CA SER A 224 1.75 29.14 10.94
C SER A 224 1.70 27.72 10.37
N GLY A 225 0.70 27.40 9.56
CA GLY A 225 0.55 26.11 8.88
C GLY A 225 -0.86 25.90 8.33
N GLN A 226 -1.05 24.87 7.53
CA GLN A 226 -2.34 24.52 6.94
C GLN A 226 -2.55 23.01 7.02
N LEU A 227 -3.78 22.59 7.41
CA LEU A 227 -4.24 21.22 7.28
C LEU A 227 -5.03 21.11 5.97
N ALA A 228 -4.56 20.28 5.04
CA ALA A 228 -5.29 20.02 3.81
C ALA A 228 -6.60 19.28 4.11
N VAL A 229 -7.70 19.74 3.53
CA VAL A 229 -8.99 19.04 3.54
C VAL A 229 -8.96 18.07 2.36
N THR A 230 -9.07 16.76 2.65
CA THR A 230 -8.94 15.70 1.63
C THR A 230 -10.26 15.05 1.26
N GLY A 231 -11.38 15.52 1.80
CA GLY A 231 -12.71 15.00 1.55
C GLY A 231 -13.67 15.41 2.63
N GLU A 232 -14.82 14.76 2.70
CA GLU A 232 -15.84 14.95 3.72
C GLU A 232 -16.26 13.60 4.31
N THR A 233 -16.80 13.61 5.54
CA THR A 233 -17.30 12.40 6.20
C THR A 233 -18.44 12.74 7.14
N PRO A 234 -19.49 11.89 7.20
CA PRO A 234 -20.44 11.97 8.31
C PRO A 234 -19.76 11.57 9.62
N ALA A 235 -20.11 12.24 10.69
CA ALA A 235 -19.62 11.89 12.02
C ALA A 235 -20.24 10.58 12.53
N ILE A 236 -19.53 9.90 13.41
CA ILE A 236 -20.00 8.70 14.11
C ILE A 236 -19.61 8.79 15.60
N VAL A 237 -20.49 8.36 16.49
CA VAL A 237 -20.25 8.37 17.94
C VAL A 237 -18.95 7.65 18.29
N GLY A 238 -18.13 8.26 19.13
CA GLY A 238 -16.82 7.76 19.55
C GLY A 238 -15.67 8.09 18.58
N ALA A 239 -15.94 8.74 17.44
CA ALA A 239 -14.87 9.24 16.57
C ALA A 239 -14.12 10.41 17.23
N PRO A 240 -12.79 10.49 17.09
CA PRO A 240 -12.05 11.69 17.49
C PRO A 240 -12.35 12.79 16.49
N ILE A 241 -12.65 14.00 17.00
CA ILE A 241 -12.95 15.17 16.20
C ILE A 241 -12.17 16.37 16.73
N CYS A 242 -11.59 17.15 15.82
CA CYS A 242 -10.87 18.37 16.16
C CYS A 242 -11.47 19.55 15.40
N LYS A 243 -11.43 20.74 15.97
CA LYS A 243 -11.86 21.96 15.28
C LYS A 243 -10.76 23.00 15.27
N SER A 244 -10.76 23.81 14.23
CA SER A 244 -10.01 25.05 14.15
C SER A 244 -10.98 26.22 14.35
N GLY A 245 -10.69 27.05 15.32
CA GLY A 245 -11.47 28.22 15.60
C GLY A 245 -10.60 29.32 16.20
N ALA A 246 -11.01 30.57 16.09
CA ALA A 246 -10.19 31.71 16.37
C ALA A 246 -10.04 32.01 17.85
N ARG A 247 -11.05 31.67 18.58
CA ARG A 247 -11.03 31.95 20.02
C ARG A 247 -10.14 30.97 20.75
N THR A 248 -10.22 29.68 20.40
CA THR A 248 -9.53 28.62 21.11
C THR A 248 -8.46 27.92 20.28
N GLY A 249 -8.29 28.30 18.99
CA GLY A 249 -7.37 27.63 18.09
C GLY A 249 -7.80 26.19 17.79
N TRP A 250 -6.86 25.27 17.77
CA TRP A 250 -7.16 23.84 17.71
C TRP A 250 -7.57 23.31 19.08
N THR A 251 -8.73 22.68 19.12
CA THR A 251 -9.20 21.89 20.26
C THR A 251 -9.78 20.59 19.75
N CYS A 252 -9.59 19.50 20.49
CA CYS A 252 -10.01 18.16 20.13
C CYS A 252 -10.92 17.54 21.18
N GLY A 253 -11.67 16.52 20.81
CA GLY A 253 -12.57 15.77 21.66
C GLY A 253 -13.14 14.58 20.93
N SER A 254 -14.22 14.04 21.44
CA SER A 254 -14.92 12.90 20.83
C SER A 254 -16.34 13.26 20.45
N VAL A 255 -16.85 12.65 19.40
CA VAL A 255 -18.27 12.70 19.03
C VAL A 255 -19.08 11.93 20.08
N LEU A 256 -20.03 12.61 20.71
CA LEU A 256 -20.89 12.06 21.77
C LEU A 256 -22.27 11.62 21.22
N ALA A 257 -22.84 12.40 20.29
CA ALA A 257 -24.06 12.07 19.58
C ALA A 257 -24.04 12.67 18.16
N VAL A 258 -24.87 12.11 17.28
CA VAL A 258 -25.05 12.56 15.89
C VAL A 258 -26.54 12.65 15.58
N ASP A 259 -26.90 13.47 14.59
CA ASP A 259 -28.29 13.70 14.17
C ASP A 259 -29.17 14.13 15.35
N GLN A 260 -28.62 14.99 16.22
CA GLN A 260 -29.25 15.39 17.48
C GLN A 260 -29.94 16.74 17.32
N GLU A 261 -31.25 16.82 17.60
CA GLU A 261 -31.96 18.09 17.74
C GLU A 261 -31.52 18.77 19.03
N VAL A 262 -31.02 19.99 18.91
CA VAL A 262 -30.52 20.82 20.03
C VAL A 262 -31.09 22.21 19.91
N ASP A 263 -31.53 22.78 21.03
CA ASP A 263 -31.92 24.19 21.08
C ASP A 263 -30.67 25.08 21.26
N VAL A 264 -30.48 25.96 20.31
CA VAL A 264 -29.37 26.95 20.29
C VAL A 264 -29.96 28.29 20.56
N MET A 265 -29.53 28.95 21.64
CA MET A 265 -29.99 30.26 22.02
C MET A 265 -29.15 31.35 21.36
N ASP A 266 -29.80 32.28 20.66
CA ASP A 266 -29.15 33.45 20.07
C ASP A 266 -28.79 34.53 21.12
N ASP A 267 -28.20 35.65 20.67
CA ASP A 267 -27.83 36.76 21.53
C ASP A 267 -29.06 37.57 22.05
N ALA A 268 -30.21 37.45 21.39
CA ALA A 268 -31.46 38.03 21.83
C ALA A 268 -32.15 37.21 22.93
N GLY A 269 -31.75 35.96 23.09
CA GLY A 269 -32.30 35.01 24.04
C GLY A 269 -33.41 34.13 23.47
N ASP A 270 -33.56 34.12 22.14
CA ASP A 270 -34.51 33.24 21.44
C ASP A 270 -33.88 31.87 21.15
N ASP A 271 -34.66 30.80 21.33
CA ASP A 271 -34.22 29.41 21.08
C ASP A 271 -34.46 29.04 19.61
N HIS A 272 -33.43 28.49 18.95
CA HIS A 272 -33.47 27.99 17.59
C HIS A 272 -33.11 26.49 17.58
N THR A 273 -33.95 25.63 17.03
CA THR A 273 -33.67 24.18 16.93
C THR A 273 -32.71 23.95 15.78
N VAL A 274 -31.56 23.28 16.05
CA VAL A 274 -30.55 22.89 15.09
C VAL A 274 -30.34 21.38 15.21
N ASN A 275 -30.18 20.67 14.07
CA ASN A 275 -29.79 19.29 14.06
C ASN A 275 -28.26 19.19 13.97
N GLY A 276 -27.61 18.64 14.98
CA GLY A 276 -26.16 18.76 15.10
C GLY A 276 -25.43 17.51 15.55
N ILE A 277 -24.11 17.63 15.53
CA ILE A 277 -23.14 16.68 16.10
C ILE A 277 -22.79 17.21 17.50
N VAL A 278 -23.12 16.47 18.54
CA VAL A 278 -22.74 16.79 19.92
C VAL A 278 -21.37 16.22 20.22
N THR A 279 -20.47 17.04 20.77
CA THR A 279 -19.08 16.65 21.03
C THR A 279 -18.58 17.13 22.40
N SER A 280 -17.48 16.55 22.86
CA SER A 280 -16.72 17.02 24.02
C SER A 280 -15.66 18.09 23.69
N VAL A 281 -15.59 18.55 22.44
CA VAL A 281 -14.63 19.56 21.99
C VAL A 281 -14.90 20.88 22.70
N CYS A 282 -13.87 21.53 23.20
CA CYS A 282 -14.04 22.85 23.75
C CYS A 282 -14.24 23.89 22.64
N VAL A 283 -15.34 24.63 22.76
CA VAL A 283 -15.71 25.73 21.89
C VAL A 283 -16.08 26.94 22.79
N LEU A 284 -15.57 28.11 22.48
CA LEU A 284 -15.92 29.36 23.18
C LEU A 284 -16.50 30.38 22.19
N PRO A 285 -17.25 31.38 22.68
CA PRO A 285 -17.75 32.46 21.85
C PRO A 285 -16.64 33.04 20.94
N GLY A 286 -16.86 33.01 19.61
CA GLY A 286 -15.89 33.37 18.59
C GLY A 286 -15.32 32.22 17.79
N ASP A 287 -15.64 30.97 18.12
CA ASP A 287 -15.33 29.81 17.30
C ASP A 287 -16.45 29.48 16.28
N SER A 288 -17.57 30.18 16.30
CA SER A 288 -18.74 30.03 15.41
C SER A 288 -18.37 29.98 13.94
N GLY A 289 -18.88 29.00 13.20
CA GLY A 289 -18.57 28.75 11.80
C GLY A 289 -17.24 28.03 11.58
N GLY A 290 -16.38 27.92 12.60
CA GLY A 290 -15.07 27.28 12.49
C GLY A 290 -15.13 25.83 12.00
N ALA A 291 -14.09 25.39 11.30
CA ALA A 291 -14.03 24.09 10.64
C ALA A 291 -13.77 22.96 11.64
N ALA A 292 -14.59 21.92 11.62
CA ALA A 292 -14.39 20.69 12.38
C ALA A 292 -14.05 19.51 11.48
N VAL A 293 -13.02 18.73 11.84
CA VAL A 293 -12.50 17.64 11.06
C VAL A 293 -12.37 16.35 11.85
N ILE A 294 -12.53 15.22 11.14
CA ILE A 294 -12.16 13.89 11.59
C ILE A 294 -10.97 13.45 10.72
N GLY A 295 -9.75 13.48 11.29
CA GLY A 295 -8.54 13.36 10.52
C GLY A 295 -8.28 14.56 9.61
N THR A 296 -8.38 14.38 8.30
CA THR A 296 -8.29 15.41 7.28
C THR A 296 -9.63 15.65 6.55
N LEU A 297 -10.69 14.98 7.00
CA LEU A 297 -12.01 15.02 6.37
C LEU A 297 -12.91 16.08 7.04
N ALA A 298 -13.57 16.87 6.25
CA ALA A 298 -14.55 17.85 6.72
C ALA A 298 -15.75 17.15 7.39
N ALA A 299 -16.00 17.44 8.66
CA ALA A 299 -17.08 16.84 9.44
C ALA A 299 -18.24 17.83 9.70
N GLY A 300 -17.97 19.12 9.88
CA GLY A 300 -18.98 20.12 10.12
C GLY A 300 -18.42 21.49 10.50
N THR A 301 -19.31 22.44 10.82
CA THR A 301 -18.96 23.79 11.28
C THR A 301 -19.45 24.01 12.71
N VAL A 302 -18.75 24.84 13.46
CA VAL A 302 -19.10 25.16 14.85
C VAL A 302 -20.42 25.93 14.90
N THR A 303 -21.39 25.41 15.66
CA THR A 303 -22.67 26.08 15.97
C THR A 303 -22.62 26.79 17.33
N GLY A 304 -22.31 26.06 18.40
CA GLY A 304 -22.33 26.64 19.72
C GLY A 304 -21.85 25.68 20.81
N SER A 305 -21.87 26.14 22.08
CA SER A 305 -21.41 25.31 23.18
C SER A 305 -22.04 25.69 24.54
N SER A 306 -21.97 24.75 25.47
CA SER A 306 -22.25 24.99 26.91
C SER A 306 -20.98 25.35 27.69
N TRP A 307 -19.81 25.43 27.05
CA TRP A 307 -18.56 25.82 27.71
C TRP A 307 -18.59 27.26 28.18
N THR A 308 -18.06 27.53 29.37
CA THR A 308 -18.01 28.86 29.94
C THR A 308 -16.61 29.21 30.42
N GLY A 309 -16.13 30.40 30.04
CA GLY A 309 -14.89 30.99 30.53
C GLY A 309 -13.61 30.49 29.87
N SER A 310 -13.24 29.22 29.99
CA SER A 310 -12.02 28.66 29.40
C SER A 310 -12.10 27.17 29.16
N CYS A 311 -11.31 26.64 28.24
CA CYS A 311 -11.18 25.21 27.95
C CYS A 311 -10.55 24.38 29.09
N THR A 312 -10.04 25.04 30.13
CA THR A 312 -9.46 24.38 31.31
C THR A 312 -10.46 24.27 32.46
N SER A 313 -11.75 24.58 32.22
CA SER A 313 -12.80 24.46 33.23
C SER A 313 -12.94 22.99 33.66
N PRO A 314 -12.81 22.67 34.96
CA PRO A 314 -12.96 21.28 35.44
C PRO A 314 -14.42 20.77 35.31
N ALA A 315 -15.39 21.62 35.03
CA ALA A 315 -16.79 21.24 34.82
C ALA A 315 -17.01 20.60 33.42
N GLY A 316 -16.08 20.85 32.46
CA GLY A 316 -16.30 20.44 31.07
C GLY A 316 -17.47 21.19 30.42
N GLY A 317 -17.85 20.76 29.25
CA GLY A 317 -19.01 21.21 28.48
C GLY A 317 -19.18 20.41 27.22
N GLU A 318 -20.34 20.54 26.58
CA GLU A 318 -20.59 19.97 25.25
C GLU A 318 -20.61 21.11 24.22
N SER A 319 -20.31 20.75 22.99
CA SER A 319 -20.39 21.64 21.84
C SER A 319 -21.18 21.00 20.71
N VAL A 320 -21.85 21.81 19.94
CA VAL A 320 -22.66 21.39 18.79
C VAL A 320 -22.02 21.89 17.52
N PHE A 321 -21.90 20.99 16.53
CA PHE A 321 -21.44 21.31 15.20
C PHE A 321 -22.53 20.98 14.19
N PHE A 322 -22.73 21.86 13.22
CA PHE A 322 -23.61 21.56 12.10
C PHE A 322 -22.88 20.68 11.08
N PRO A 323 -23.43 19.50 10.71
CA PRO A 323 -22.68 18.52 9.94
C PRO A 323 -22.38 18.99 8.51
N MET A 324 -21.20 18.61 7.97
CA MET A 324 -20.88 18.78 6.55
C MET A 324 -21.79 17.91 5.70
N VAL A 325 -21.86 16.62 6.02
CA VAL A 325 -22.73 15.60 5.42
C VAL A 325 -23.41 14.79 6.51
N SER A 326 -24.61 14.25 6.24
CA SER A 326 -25.32 13.40 7.17
C SER A 326 -25.54 12.01 6.59
N ALA A 327 -25.27 10.96 7.40
CA ALA A 327 -25.51 9.55 7.02
C ALA A 327 -27.00 9.17 7.01
N ALA A 328 -27.88 9.99 7.56
CA ALA A 328 -29.30 9.68 7.76
C ALA A 328 -30.27 10.53 6.93
N ASN A 329 -29.77 11.29 5.96
CA ASN A 329 -30.50 12.35 5.24
C ASN A 329 -31.05 13.45 6.19
N ALA A 330 -30.41 13.64 7.33
CA ALA A 330 -30.69 14.76 8.20
C ALA A 330 -30.12 16.04 7.60
N PRO A 331 -30.53 17.23 8.10
CA PRO A 331 -29.94 18.51 7.70
C PRO A 331 -28.42 18.52 7.77
N SER A 332 -27.77 19.02 6.71
CA SER A 332 -26.32 19.18 6.59
C SER A 332 -25.97 20.31 5.61
N ILE A 333 -24.74 20.80 5.62
CA ILE A 333 -24.27 21.85 4.70
C ILE A 333 -24.51 21.41 3.24
N THR A 334 -24.07 20.19 2.88
CA THR A 334 -24.23 19.68 1.52
C THR A 334 -25.68 19.43 1.14
N SER A 335 -26.55 18.99 2.08
CA SER A 335 -27.97 18.80 1.79
C SER A 335 -28.71 20.12 1.64
N HIS A 336 -28.32 21.17 2.37
CA HIS A 336 -28.89 22.51 2.25
C HIS A 336 -28.47 23.20 0.94
N ALA A 337 -27.17 23.16 0.64
CA ALA A 337 -26.63 23.73 -0.60
C ALA A 337 -27.05 22.93 -1.85
N GLY A 338 -27.34 21.65 -1.70
CA GLY A 338 -27.74 20.75 -2.80
C GLY A 338 -26.69 20.71 -3.91
N SER A 339 -27.15 20.82 -5.17
CA SER A 339 -26.27 20.82 -6.35
C SER A 339 -25.69 22.21 -6.68
N SER A 340 -25.84 23.19 -5.80
CA SER A 340 -25.35 24.56 -6.07
C SER A 340 -23.98 24.85 -5.48
N TRP A 341 -23.44 23.94 -4.66
CA TRP A 341 -22.14 24.10 -4.02
C TRP A 341 -21.42 22.75 -3.87
N GLU A 342 -20.10 22.78 -3.99
CA GLU A 342 -19.26 21.63 -3.65
C GLU A 342 -18.05 22.05 -2.81
N LEU A 343 -17.63 21.15 -1.90
CA LEU A 343 -16.46 21.33 -1.04
C LEU A 343 -15.18 21.38 -1.90
N SER A 344 -14.30 22.34 -1.63
CA SER A 344 -12.95 22.36 -2.20
C SER A 344 -12.05 21.38 -1.46
N VAL A 345 -11.48 20.44 -2.20
CA VAL A 345 -10.66 19.34 -1.65
C VAL A 345 -9.26 19.36 -2.24
N SER A 346 -8.28 19.13 -1.40
CA SER A 346 -6.91 18.89 -1.81
C SER A 346 -6.77 17.45 -2.29
N VAL A 347 -6.80 17.25 -3.60
CA VAL A 347 -6.71 15.93 -4.21
C VAL A 347 -5.25 15.57 -4.46
N PRO A 348 -4.69 14.57 -3.75
CA PRO A 348 -3.31 14.15 -3.96
C PRO A 348 -3.13 13.44 -5.31
N THR A 349 -1.91 13.50 -5.83
CA THR A 349 -1.57 12.85 -7.09
C THR A 349 -1.63 11.32 -6.93
N PRO A 350 -2.35 10.61 -7.81
CA PRO A 350 -2.44 9.16 -7.75
C PRO A 350 -1.11 8.50 -8.11
N ALA A 351 -0.83 7.37 -7.47
CA ALA A 351 0.33 6.52 -7.73
C ALA A 351 -0.12 5.13 -8.15
N VAL A 352 0.65 4.47 -9.03
CA VAL A 352 0.45 3.07 -9.40
C VAL A 352 1.16 2.17 -8.39
N SER A 353 0.48 1.14 -7.89
CA SER A 353 1.01 0.11 -7.00
C SER A 353 1.25 -1.22 -7.72
N SER A 354 0.59 -1.44 -8.87
CA SER A 354 0.90 -2.58 -9.73
C SER A 354 2.34 -2.50 -10.23
N GLY A 355 2.96 -3.63 -10.46
CA GLY A 355 4.28 -3.72 -11.05
C GLY A 355 4.36 -3.10 -12.46
N SER A 356 5.59 -2.98 -12.97
CA SER A 356 5.86 -2.47 -14.32
C SER A 356 5.37 -3.41 -15.43
N ALA A 357 5.13 -4.69 -15.08
CA ALA A 357 4.53 -5.71 -15.94
C ALA A 357 3.42 -6.45 -15.19
N ILE A 358 2.29 -6.70 -15.85
CA ILE A 358 1.16 -7.44 -15.31
C ILE A 358 0.59 -8.38 -16.37
N PHE A 359 -0.05 -9.46 -15.96
CA PHE A 359 -0.68 -10.38 -16.92
C PHE A 359 -1.95 -9.77 -17.53
N VAL A 360 -2.22 -10.12 -18.79
CA VAL A 360 -3.48 -9.76 -19.47
C VAL A 360 -4.68 -10.22 -18.62
N GLY A 361 -5.58 -9.30 -18.33
CA GLY A 361 -6.75 -9.54 -17.46
C GLY A 361 -6.54 -9.12 -16.01
N SER A 362 -5.31 -8.87 -15.58
CA SER A 362 -5.07 -8.24 -14.27
C SER A 362 -5.41 -6.74 -14.33
N PRO A 363 -5.97 -6.19 -13.24
CA PRO A 363 -6.24 -4.76 -13.18
C PRO A 363 -4.96 -3.95 -12.96
N LEU A 364 -4.95 -2.72 -13.44
CA LEU A 364 -4.01 -1.70 -12.97
C LEU A 364 -4.52 -1.19 -11.61
N THR A 365 -3.68 -1.26 -10.60
CA THR A 365 -4.01 -0.87 -9.22
C THR A 365 -3.10 0.24 -8.74
N GLY A 366 -3.58 1.01 -7.77
CA GLY A 366 -2.77 2.06 -7.19
C GLY A 366 -3.39 2.68 -5.96
N THR A 367 -2.82 3.78 -5.53
CA THR A 367 -3.29 4.54 -4.37
C THR A 367 -3.32 6.03 -4.67
N VAL A 368 -4.22 6.74 -4.00
CA VAL A 368 -4.17 8.20 -3.80
C VAL A 368 -3.71 8.40 -2.36
N PRO A 369 -2.49 8.90 -2.12
CA PRO A 369 -1.92 8.98 -0.77
C PRO A 369 -2.71 9.93 0.14
N GLY A 370 -3.42 9.38 1.13
CA GLY A 370 -4.34 10.14 1.98
C GLY A 370 -5.68 10.47 1.30
N GLY A 371 -5.97 9.83 0.17
CA GLY A 371 -7.24 9.93 -0.52
C GLY A 371 -8.39 9.30 0.27
N SER A 372 -9.61 9.68 -0.08
CA SER A 372 -10.83 9.29 0.60
C SER A 372 -11.91 8.82 -0.37
N THR A 373 -12.96 8.24 0.19
CA THR A 373 -14.18 7.95 -0.58
C THR A 373 -14.76 9.23 -1.18
N GLY A 374 -15.23 9.14 -2.43
CA GLY A 374 -15.72 10.28 -3.21
C GLY A 374 -14.71 10.79 -4.24
N GLU A 375 -13.44 10.40 -4.12
CA GLU A 375 -12.46 10.63 -5.18
C GLU A 375 -12.60 9.60 -6.32
N THR A 376 -12.26 10.04 -7.52
CA THR A 376 -12.24 9.20 -8.73
C THR A 376 -10.89 9.36 -9.42
N VAL A 377 -10.23 8.25 -9.72
CA VAL A 377 -9.03 8.23 -10.55
C VAL A 377 -9.41 7.99 -12.00
N HIS A 378 -9.06 8.93 -12.87
CA HIS A 378 -9.23 8.85 -14.31
C HIS A 378 -7.96 8.29 -14.94
N VAL A 379 -8.06 7.15 -15.59
CA VAL A 379 -6.94 6.46 -16.26
C VAL A 379 -7.09 6.59 -17.77
N TYR A 380 -6.16 7.28 -18.41
CA TYR A 380 -6.09 7.45 -19.86
C TYR A 380 -5.00 6.53 -20.41
N LEU A 381 -5.35 5.61 -21.29
CA LEU A 381 -4.42 4.65 -21.88
C LEU A 381 -4.03 5.06 -23.31
N ASN A 382 -2.73 4.96 -23.62
CA ASN A 382 -2.17 5.11 -24.96
C ASN A 382 -2.58 6.43 -25.65
N GLY A 383 -2.67 7.52 -24.88
CA GLY A 383 -3.07 8.83 -25.37
C GLY A 383 -4.58 8.96 -25.67
N SER A 384 -5.41 8.02 -25.20
CA SER A 384 -6.87 8.15 -25.27
C SER A 384 -7.33 9.43 -24.59
N THR A 385 -8.39 10.05 -25.13
CA THR A 385 -9.11 11.15 -24.49
C THR A 385 -10.28 10.68 -23.64
N THR A 386 -10.60 9.38 -23.68
CA THR A 386 -11.63 8.76 -22.85
C THR A 386 -10.96 8.07 -21.67
N ALA A 387 -11.34 8.45 -20.47
CA ALA A 387 -10.85 7.84 -19.24
C ALA A 387 -11.53 6.49 -18.96
N ILE A 388 -10.83 5.65 -18.22
CA ILE A 388 -11.39 4.54 -17.46
C ILE A 388 -11.40 5.00 -16.02
N ASP A 389 -12.57 5.08 -15.41
CA ASP A 389 -12.75 5.65 -14.09
C ASP A 389 -12.68 4.58 -13.01
N ALA A 390 -11.95 4.86 -11.93
CA ALA A 390 -11.88 4.06 -10.72
C ALA A 390 -12.28 4.88 -9.50
N ALA A 391 -13.24 4.39 -8.73
CA ALA A 391 -13.52 4.95 -7.42
C ALA A 391 -12.37 4.67 -6.45
N VAL A 392 -12.06 5.65 -5.60
CA VAL A 392 -11.10 5.51 -4.50
C VAL A 392 -11.83 5.00 -3.28
N ASP A 393 -11.30 3.96 -2.65
CA ASP A 393 -11.85 3.42 -1.41
C ASP A 393 -11.38 4.20 -0.17
N ALA A 394 -11.93 3.88 1.01
CA ALA A 394 -11.57 4.53 2.28
C ALA A 394 -10.09 4.38 2.67
N SER A 395 -9.34 3.51 1.99
CA SER A 395 -7.90 3.35 2.17
C SER A 395 -7.06 4.16 1.18
N GLY A 396 -7.73 4.91 0.29
CA GLY A 396 -7.10 5.58 -0.81
C GLY A 396 -6.72 4.65 -1.97
N SER A 397 -7.17 3.38 -1.98
CA SER A 397 -6.83 2.42 -3.05
C SER A 397 -7.81 2.52 -4.21
N TRP A 398 -7.31 2.26 -5.43
CA TRP A 398 -8.09 2.23 -6.64
C TRP A 398 -7.68 1.08 -7.57
N SER A 399 -8.57 0.67 -8.47
CA SER A 399 -8.33 -0.43 -9.41
C SER A 399 -9.15 -0.24 -10.68
N VAL A 400 -8.51 -0.44 -11.85
CA VAL A 400 -9.20 -0.43 -13.15
C VAL A 400 -8.85 -1.65 -13.99
N PRO A 401 -9.82 -2.25 -14.70
CA PRO A 401 -9.54 -3.28 -15.68
C PRO A 401 -8.96 -2.63 -16.97
N LEU A 402 -7.86 -3.21 -17.49
CA LEU A 402 -7.21 -2.71 -18.70
C LEU A 402 -7.80 -3.31 -19.99
N THR A 403 -9.10 -3.20 -20.18
CA THR A 403 -9.82 -3.86 -21.29
C THR A 403 -9.49 -3.29 -22.68
N SER A 404 -9.01 -2.06 -22.78
CA SER A 404 -8.61 -1.40 -24.03
C SER A 404 -7.10 -1.42 -24.29
N ALA A 405 -6.32 -2.02 -23.38
CA ALA A 405 -4.88 -2.15 -23.54
C ALA A 405 -4.52 -3.33 -24.46
N HIS A 406 -3.35 -3.24 -25.11
CA HIS A 406 -2.83 -4.31 -25.96
C HIS A 406 -1.65 -5.02 -25.28
N VAL A 407 -1.40 -6.24 -25.72
CA VAL A 407 -0.21 -7.00 -25.28
C VAL A 407 1.06 -6.20 -25.60
N GLY A 408 1.97 -6.11 -24.64
CA GLY A 408 3.16 -5.29 -24.71
C GLY A 408 3.01 -4.00 -23.92
N GLN A 409 3.87 -3.03 -24.18
CA GLN A 409 3.93 -1.78 -23.44
C GLN A 409 2.75 -0.86 -23.78
N ASN A 410 2.07 -0.40 -22.74
CA ASN A 410 1.01 0.61 -22.79
C ASN A 410 1.44 1.81 -21.95
N SER A 411 1.23 3.01 -22.47
CA SER A 411 1.37 4.23 -21.69
C SER A 411 0.09 4.55 -20.94
N TYR A 412 0.19 5.14 -19.77
CA TYR A 412 -0.95 5.65 -19.03
C TYR A 412 -0.70 7.09 -18.56
N SER A 413 -1.79 7.82 -18.37
CA SER A 413 -1.84 9.11 -17.69
C SER A 413 -2.97 9.05 -16.68
N LEU A 414 -2.71 9.50 -15.44
CA LEU A 414 -3.63 9.42 -14.32
C LEU A 414 -3.89 10.81 -13.76
N GLN A 415 -5.13 11.07 -13.39
CA GLN A 415 -5.54 12.23 -12.61
C GLN A 415 -6.63 11.81 -11.64
N ALA A 416 -6.52 12.20 -10.38
CA ALA A 416 -7.59 12.04 -9.41
C ALA A 416 -8.44 13.31 -9.35
N THR A 417 -9.76 13.16 -9.15
CA THR A 417 -10.69 14.25 -8.94
C THR A 417 -11.60 13.97 -7.75
N PHE A 418 -12.07 15.05 -7.11
CA PHE A 418 -13.15 15.02 -6.14
C PHE A 418 -14.21 16.03 -6.59
N GLY A 419 -15.46 15.58 -6.70
CA GLY A 419 -16.50 16.41 -7.30
C GLY A 419 -16.19 16.78 -8.75
N SER A 420 -16.57 18.00 -9.14
CA SER A 420 -16.42 18.49 -10.51
C SER A 420 -15.27 19.47 -10.71
N LEU A 421 -14.73 20.04 -9.63
CA LEU A 421 -13.78 21.15 -9.70
C LEU A 421 -12.45 20.90 -8.95
N SER A 422 -12.39 19.95 -8.03
CA SER A 422 -11.15 19.60 -7.33
C SER A 422 -10.40 18.50 -8.08
N SER A 423 -9.13 18.73 -8.45
CA SER A 423 -8.32 17.75 -9.18
C SER A 423 -6.86 17.77 -8.76
N SER A 424 -6.22 16.61 -8.87
CA SER A 424 -4.80 16.45 -8.65
C SER A 424 -3.96 16.94 -9.83
N ALA A 425 -2.64 17.02 -9.63
CA ALA A 425 -1.71 17.00 -10.74
C ALA A 425 -1.83 15.68 -11.53
N THR A 426 -1.45 15.71 -12.81
CA THR A 426 -1.41 14.52 -13.66
C THR A 426 -0.09 13.78 -13.43
N THR A 427 -0.15 12.45 -13.32
CA THR A 427 1.04 11.58 -13.37
C THR A 427 0.97 10.67 -14.60
N SER A 428 2.12 10.23 -15.11
CA SER A 428 2.18 9.37 -16.28
C SER A 428 3.23 8.27 -16.12
N GLY A 429 3.04 7.16 -16.81
CA GLY A 429 3.96 6.04 -16.79
C GLY A 429 3.66 5.03 -17.88
N THR A 430 4.25 3.85 -17.75
CA THR A 430 4.01 2.73 -18.65
C THR A 430 3.78 1.45 -17.85
N VAL A 431 2.97 0.56 -18.41
CA VAL A 431 2.75 -0.80 -17.92
C VAL A 431 2.83 -1.77 -19.09
N THR A 432 3.50 -2.90 -18.89
CA THR A 432 3.61 -3.94 -19.91
C THR A 432 2.58 -5.04 -19.64
N LEU A 433 1.68 -5.30 -20.60
CA LEU A 433 0.77 -6.44 -20.53
C LEU A 433 1.43 -7.69 -21.10
N VAL A 434 1.60 -8.69 -20.24
CA VAL A 434 2.19 -9.98 -20.55
C VAL A 434 1.08 -10.98 -20.84
N PRO A 435 1.16 -11.77 -21.92
CA PRO A 435 0.21 -12.84 -22.16
C PRO A 435 0.15 -13.80 -20.96
N VAL A 436 -1.03 -14.33 -20.66
CA VAL A 436 -1.20 -15.30 -19.58
C VAL A 436 -0.54 -16.62 -20.02
N PRO A 437 0.54 -17.10 -19.37
CA PRO A 437 1.17 -18.36 -19.69
C PRO A 437 0.32 -19.54 -19.21
N THR A 438 0.51 -20.69 -19.81
CA THR A 438 0.01 -21.95 -19.24
C THR A 438 0.87 -22.33 -18.02
N VAL A 439 0.22 -22.72 -16.92
CA VAL A 439 0.94 -23.11 -15.71
C VAL A 439 0.81 -24.62 -15.50
N SER A 440 1.94 -25.30 -15.38
CA SER A 440 2.06 -26.69 -14.99
C SER A 440 2.94 -26.82 -13.73
N ARG A 441 2.93 -27.99 -13.11
CA ARG A 441 3.72 -28.22 -11.90
C ARG A 441 4.37 -29.61 -11.97
N VAL A 442 5.65 -29.66 -11.58
CA VAL A 442 6.36 -30.92 -11.33
C VAL A 442 6.75 -30.95 -9.84
N SER A 443 6.29 -31.97 -9.13
CA SER A 443 6.55 -32.09 -7.69
C SER A 443 6.42 -33.54 -7.21
N GLY A 444 7.13 -33.86 -6.15
CA GLY A 444 6.98 -35.10 -5.39
C GLY A 444 6.55 -34.84 -3.93
N SER A 445 6.49 -35.91 -3.15
CA SER A 445 6.17 -35.82 -1.72
C SER A 445 7.30 -35.16 -0.89
N ASP A 446 8.50 -35.18 -1.39
CA ASP A 446 9.71 -34.61 -0.83
C ASP A 446 10.69 -34.23 -1.93
N ARG A 447 11.85 -33.65 -1.57
CA ARG A 447 12.89 -33.21 -2.52
C ARG A 447 13.44 -34.34 -3.39
N TYR A 448 13.46 -35.56 -2.89
CA TYR A 448 13.94 -36.75 -3.60
C TYR A 448 12.91 -37.15 -4.65
N ALA A 449 11.65 -37.23 -4.28
CA ALA A 449 10.55 -37.51 -5.19
C ALA A 449 10.34 -36.40 -6.23
N THR A 450 10.65 -35.13 -5.90
CA THR A 450 10.64 -34.04 -6.90
C THR A 450 11.75 -34.24 -7.94
N ALA A 451 12.94 -34.65 -7.50
CA ALA A 451 14.03 -35.00 -8.43
C ALA A 451 13.67 -36.15 -9.35
N ASP A 452 13.08 -37.21 -8.80
CA ASP A 452 12.59 -38.36 -9.56
C ASP A 452 11.51 -37.97 -10.57
N ALA A 453 10.54 -37.12 -10.16
CA ALA A 453 9.46 -36.63 -11.03
C ALA A 453 9.96 -35.76 -12.18
N LEU A 454 11.01 -34.95 -11.97
CA LEU A 454 11.67 -34.19 -13.03
C LEU A 454 12.43 -35.13 -13.97
N ALA A 455 13.16 -36.12 -13.44
CA ALA A 455 13.86 -37.11 -14.25
C ALA A 455 12.87 -37.93 -15.10
N ASP A 456 11.69 -38.30 -14.56
CA ASP A 456 10.66 -39.00 -15.32
C ASP A 456 10.04 -38.14 -16.44
N ALA A 457 9.84 -36.83 -16.16
CA ALA A 457 9.30 -35.87 -17.13
C ALA A 457 10.27 -35.62 -18.30
N ASP A 458 11.56 -35.39 -18.00
CA ASP A 458 12.57 -34.98 -18.99
C ASP A 458 13.22 -36.17 -19.67
N PHE A 459 13.29 -37.33 -18.98
CA PHE A 459 13.87 -38.58 -19.47
C PHE A 459 12.85 -39.72 -19.41
N PRO A 460 11.78 -39.69 -20.24
CA PRO A 460 10.72 -40.70 -20.21
C PRO A 460 11.21 -42.11 -20.65
N GLY A 461 12.40 -42.21 -21.21
CA GLY A 461 13.08 -43.44 -21.58
C GLY A 461 14.24 -43.77 -20.63
N THR A 462 15.39 -44.13 -21.20
CA THR A 462 16.64 -44.41 -20.49
C THR A 462 17.58 -43.20 -20.53
N ALA A 463 18.49 -43.08 -19.55
CA ALA A 463 19.57 -42.10 -19.54
C ALA A 463 20.93 -42.80 -19.43
N ALA A 464 21.85 -42.47 -20.33
CA ALA A 464 23.18 -43.11 -20.35
C ALA A 464 24.00 -42.78 -19.10
N THR A 465 23.85 -41.55 -18.58
CA THR A 465 24.48 -41.06 -17.36
C THR A 465 23.39 -40.64 -16.36
N VAL A 466 23.63 -40.87 -15.08
CA VAL A 466 22.83 -40.30 -13.97
C VAL A 466 23.79 -39.63 -13.01
N PHE A 467 23.53 -38.35 -12.71
CA PHE A 467 24.23 -37.64 -11.64
C PHE A 467 23.50 -37.87 -10.31
N VAL A 468 24.25 -38.03 -9.23
CA VAL A 468 23.69 -38.16 -7.88
C VAL A 468 24.46 -37.25 -6.93
N ALA A 469 23.72 -36.44 -6.18
CA ALA A 469 24.27 -35.52 -5.15
C ALA A 469 23.45 -35.60 -3.87
N THR A 470 23.98 -35.04 -2.79
CA THR A 470 23.21 -34.97 -1.55
C THR A 470 22.06 -33.94 -1.65
N GLY A 471 20.85 -34.31 -1.20
CA GLY A 471 19.71 -33.40 -1.08
C GLY A 471 19.61 -32.69 0.25
N THR A 472 20.57 -32.91 1.19
CA THR A 472 20.55 -32.28 2.51
C THR A 472 21.36 -31.00 2.57
N ASN A 473 22.21 -30.73 1.57
CA ASN A 473 23.01 -29.52 1.44
C ASN A 473 23.17 -29.17 -0.04
N TYR A 474 23.36 -27.89 -0.35
CA TYR A 474 23.29 -27.37 -1.72
C TYR A 474 24.61 -27.38 -2.54
N PRO A 475 25.84 -27.26 -1.95
CA PRO A 475 27.02 -26.85 -2.72
C PRO A 475 27.45 -27.85 -3.82
N ASP A 476 27.42 -29.13 -3.51
CA ASP A 476 27.84 -30.18 -4.46
C ASP A 476 26.84 -30.30 -5.61
N ALA A 477 25.52 -30.21 -5.32
CA ALA A 477 24.47 -30.24 -6.31
C ALA A 477 24.44 -28.96 -7.19
N LEU A 478 24.78 -27.79 -6.65
CA LEU A 478 24.94 -26.54 -7.44
C LEU A 478 26.00 -26.69 -8.54
N SER A 479 27.11 -27.36 -8.22
CA SER A 479 28.18 -27.61 -9.19
C SER A 479 27.83 -28.75 -10.16
N ALA A 480 27.03 -29.72 -9.68
CA ALA A 480 26.61 -30.89 -10.48
C ALA A 480 25.58 -30.49 -11.54
N ALA A 481 24.68 -29.52 -11.25
CA ALA A 481 23.56 -29.19 -12.13
C ALA A 481 23.98 -28.80 -13.55
N PRO A 482 24.91 -27.84 -13.78
CA PRO A 482 25.34 -27.52 -15.14
C PRO A 482 26.05 -28.67 -15.84
N ALA A 483 26.81 -29.50 -15.11
CA ALA A 483 27.47 -30.66 -15.69
C ALA A 483 26.46 -31.76 -16.11
N ALA A 484 25.40 -31.96 -15.32
CA ALA A 484 24.31 -32.87 -15.65
C ALA A 484 23.53 -32.38 -16.87
N ALA A 485 23.23 -31.04 -16.93
CA ALA A 485 22.54 -30.45 -18.07
C ALA A 485 23.38 -30.61 -19.38
N ALA A 486 24.67 -30.29 -19.35
CA ALA A 486 25.58 -30.42 -20.50
C ALA A 486 25.74 -31.88 -20.99
N ASP A 487 25.67 -32.85 -20.07
CA ASP A 487 25.70 -34.28 -20.42
C ASP A 487 24.29 -34.84 -20.78
N HIS A 488 23.27 -33.98 -20.84
CA HIS A 488 21.86 -34.39 -21.01
C HIS A 488 21.48 -35.54 -20.09
N ALA A 489 21.78 -35.41 -18.80
CA ALA A 489 21.63 -36.42 -17.78
C ALA A 489 20.80 -35.92 -16.61
N PRO A 490 19.93 -36.75 -16.01
CA PRO A 490 19.20 -36.34 -14.79
C PRO A 490 20.14 -36.21 -13.60
N LEU A 491 19.80 -35.27 -12.68
CA LEU A 491 20.38 -35.13 -11.35
C LEU A 491 19.38 -35.64 -10.30
N LEU A 492 19.71 -36.76 -9.66
CA LEU A 492 18.94 -37.32 -8.56
C LEU A 492 19.54 -36.93 -7.23
N LEU A 493 18.70 -36.76 -6.24
CA LEU A 493 19.11 -36.38 -4.88
C LEU A 493 19.03 -37.60 -3.95
N THR A 494 19.94 -37.66 -2.95
CA THR A 494 19.93 -38.70 -1.92
C THR A 494 20.28 -38.12 -0.56
N PRO A 495 19.76 -38.67 0.55
CA PRO A 495 20.35 -38.43 1.86
C PRO A 495 21.74 -39.03 1.97
N PRO A 496 22.64 -38.51 2.84
CA PRO A 496 24.03 -38.96 2.92
C PRO A 496 24.22 -40.47 3.23
N GLY A 497 23.34 -41.02 4.05
CA GLY A 497 23.55 -42.38 4.63
C GLY A 497 22.69 -43.49 4.05
N ALA A 498 21.74 -43.20 3.18
CA ALA A 498 20.83 -44.19 2.64
C ALA A 498 20.31 -43.79 1.26
N LEU A 499 20.20 -44.74 0.32
CA LEU A 499 19.54 -44.51 -0.95
C LEU A 499 18.04 -44.76 -0.78
N PRO A 500 17.14 -43.80 -1.02
CA PRO A 500 15.71 -44.00 -0.89
C PRO A 500 15.19 -44.99 -1.95
N ALA A 501 14.22 -45.82 -1.59
CA ALA A 501 13.65 -46.83 -2.51
C ALA A 501 13.08 -46.20 -3.80
N GLN A 502 12.53 -45.02 -3.73
CA GLN A 502 12.03 -44.27 -4.89
C GLN A 502 13.17 -43.88 -5.85
N VAL A 503 14.30 -43.42 -5.33
CA VAL A 503 15.50 -43.09 -6.12
C VAL A 503 16.12 -44.34 -6.72
N GLU A 504 16.14 -45.48 -5.98
CA GLU A 504 16.54 -46.79 -6.51
C GLU A 504 15.66 -47.21 -7.70
N ALA A 505 14.34 -47.04 -7.56
CA ALA A 505 13.40 -47.40 -8.63
C ALA A 505 13.61 -46.50 -9.87
N GLU A 506 13.89 -45.21 -9.68
CA GLU A 506 14.16 -44.28 -10.77
C GLU A 506 15.48 -44.58 -11.49
N ILE A 507 16.55 -44.89 -10.76
CA ILE A 507 17.82 -45.32 -11.34
C ILE A 507 17.62 -46.62 -12.16
N ALA A 508 16.86 -47.59 -11.62
CA ALA A 508 16.54 -48.84 -12.33
C ALA A 508 15.74 -48.57 -13.62
N ARG A 509 14.78 -47.63 -13.60
CA ARG A 509 14.01 -47.20 -14.77
C ARG A 509 14.90 -46.58 -15.85
N LEU A 510 15.77 -45.64 -15.42
CA LEU A 510 16.71 -44.95 -16.30
C LEU A 510 17.76 -45.85 -16.92
N SER A 511 18.07 -47.01 -16.28
CA SER A 511 19.02 -48.00 -16.77
C SER A 511 20.36 -47.43 -17.24
N PRO A 512 21.06 -46.63 -16.39
CA PRO A 512 22.26 -45.91 -16.81
C PRO A 512 23.42 -46.85 -17.15
N THR A 513 24.32 -46.39 -18.03
CA THR A 513 25.60 -47.06 -18.29
C THR A 513 26.71 -46.57 -17.36
N ARG A 514 26.53 -45.41 -16.74
CA ARG A 514 27.40 -44.86 -15.67
C ARG A 514 26.62 -43.99 -14.70
N ILE A 515 27.13 -43.95 -13.47
CA ILE A 515 26.59 -43.05 -12.44
C ILE A 515 27.74 -42.12 -11.97
N VAL A 516 27.46 -40.82 -11.88
CA VAL A 516 28.40 -39.80 -11.38
C VAL A 516 27.92 -39.31 -10.03
N VAL A 517 28.68 -39.60 -8.98
CA VAL A 517 28.40 -39.09 -7.64
C VAL A 517 29.21 -37.83 -7.38
N VAL A 518 28.53 -36.73 -7.17
CA VAL A 518 29.17 -35.43 -6.83
C VAL A 518 29.10 -35.21 -5.33
N GLY A 519 30.25 -35.10 -4.72
CA GLY A 519 30.41 -34.92 -3.27
C GLY A 519 31.18 -36.05 -2.60
N GLY A 520 31.87 -35.69 -1.50
CA GLY A 520 32.68 -36.58 -0.70
C GLY A 520 31.88 -37.58 0.15
N PRO A 521 32.54 -38.48 0.91
CA PRO A 521 31.88 -39.52 1.72
C PRO A 521 30.93 -38.95 2.82
N SER A 522 31.13 -37.74 3.22
CA SER A 522 30.20 -37.05 4.16
C SER A 522 28.92 -36.54 3.49
N ALA A 523 28.95 -36.28 2.19
CA ALA A 523 27.81 -35.85 1.39
C ALA A 523 27.00 -37.03 0.84
N VAL A 524 27.70 -38.04 0.29
CA VAL A 524 27.14 -39.30 -0.14
C VAL A 524 28.05 -40.41 0.38
N SER A 525 27.58 -41.26 1.30
CA SER A 525 28.43 -42.27 1.95
C SER A 525 28.90 -43.37 0.98
N ASP A 526 29.99 -44.04 1.36
CA ASP A 526 30.49 -45.19 0.57
C ASP A 526 29.47 -46.34 0.53
N ALA A 527 28.61 -46.47 1.54
CA ALA A 527 27.50 -47.43 1.55
C ALA A 527 26.49 -47.11 0.43
N VAL A 528 26.10 -45.84 0.24
CA VAL A 528 25.22 -45.40 -0.83
C VAL A 528 25.89 -45.62 -2.19
N VAL A 529 27.17 -45.28 -2.32
CA VAL A 529 27.95 -45.59 -3.55
C VAL A 529 27.99 -47.06 -3.87
N GLY A 530 28.13 -47.91 -2.82
CA GLY A 530 28.07 -49.39 -3.02
C GLY A 530 26.71 -49.87 -3.51
N GLN A 531 25.60 -49.23 -3.06
CA GLN A 531 24.26 -49.54 -3.59
C GLN A 531 24.11 -49.06 -5.05
N LEU A 532 24.57 -47.85 -5.37
CA LEU A 532 24.55 -47.31 -6.73
C LEU A 532 25.36 -48.17 -7.71
N ALA A 533 26.48 -48.71 -7.27
CA ALA A 533 27.34 -49.58 -8.08
C ALA A 533 26.66 -50.89 -8.50
N SER A 534 25.54 -51.27 -7.89
CA SER A 534 24.74 -52.43 -8.32
C SER A 534 23.94 -52.15 -9.60
N TYR A 535 23.74 -50.87 -9.96
CA TYR A 535 23.00 -50.46 -11.16
C TYR A 535 23.94 -50.16 -12.34
N ALA A 536 25.05 -49.43 -12.08
CA ALA A 536 26.05 -49.08 -13.11
C ALA A 536 27.41 -48.76 -12.48
N PRO A 537 28.52 -48.73 -13.25
CA PRO A 537 29.80 -48.20 -12.77
C PRO A 537 29.68 -46.79 -12.22
N VAL A 538 30.23 -46.58 -11.02
CA VAL A 538 30.15 -45.30 -10.34
C VAL A 538 31.48 -44.57 -10.42
N THR A 539 31.45 -43.29 -10.82
CA THR A 539 32.56 -42.32 -10.71
C THR A 539 32.21 -41.31 -9.64
N ARG A 540 33.11 -41.10 -8.69
CA ARG A 540 32.91 -40.05 -7.65
C ARG A 540 33.79 -38.84 -7.96
N VAL A 541 33.20 -37.64 -7.96
CA VAL A 541 33.88 -36.37 -8.14
C VAL A 541 33.71 -35.52 -6.87
N TYR A 542 34.78 -35.14 -6.24
CA TYR A 542 34.78 -34.34 -5.05
C TYR A 542 36.16 -33.71 -4.74
N GLY A 543 36.20 -32.70 -3.92
CA GLY A 543 37.39 -32.10 -3.34
C GLY A 543 37.36 -32.11 -1.81
N SER A 544 38.33 -31.42 -1.21
CA SER A 544 38.43 -31.28 0.26
C SER A 544 37.30 -30.48 0.86
N ASP A 545 36.67 -29.64 0.04
CA ASP A 545 35.58 -28.73 0.41
C ASP A 545 34.72 -28.41 -0.82
N ARG A 546 33.64 -27.63 -0.64
CA ARG A 546 32.71 -27.24 -1.71
C ARG A 546 33.40 -26.49 -2.86
N TYR A 547 34.42 -25.71 -2.55
CA TYR A 547 35.16 -24.94 -3.56
C TYR A 547 36.03 -25.85 -4.41
N ALA A 548 36.70 -26.80 -3.78
CA ALA A 548 37.48 -27.84 -4.46
C ALA A 548 36.58 -28.79 -5.26
N THR A 549 35.38 -29.15 -4.77
CA THR A 549 34.40 -29.96 -5.50
C THR A 549 33.92 -29.23 -6.76
N SER A 550 33.58 -27.95 -6.69
CA SER A 550 33.12 -27.18 -7.85
C SER A 550 34.18 -27.08 -8.94
N ARG A 551 35.45 -26.89 -8.55
CA ARG A 551 36.56 -26.87 -9.49
C ARG A 551 36.79 -28.23 -10.13
N ALA A 552 36.69 -29.34 -9.38
CA ALA A 552 36.83 -30.68 -9.91
C ALA A 552 35.75 -31.00 -10.92
N VAL A 553 34.48 -30.68 -10.63
CA VAL A 553 33.36 -30.86 -11.59
C VAL A 553 33.59 -30.06 -12.85
N ALA A 554 34.00 -28.79 -12.74
CA ALA A 554 34.31 -27.94 -13.90
C ALA A 554 35.43 -28.56 -14.80
N GLN A 555 36.48 -29.05 -14.17
CA GLN A 555 37.62 -29.66 -14.91
C GLN A 555 37.29 -30.99 -15.55
N ASP A 556 36.48 -31.82 -14.88
CA ASP A 556 36.21 -33.19 -15.34
C ASP A 556 35.09 -33.25 -16.39
N TYR A 557 34.13 -32.31 -16.34
CA TYR A 557 32.91 -32.37 -17.17
C TYR A 557 32.69 -31.15 -18.08
N LEU A 558 33.29 -29.98 -17.77
CA LEU A 558 33.04 -28.71 -18.46
C LEU A 558 34.38 -28.01 -18.80
N SER A 559 35.29 -28.77 -19.43
CA SER A 559 36.69 -28.34 -19.59
C SER A 559 36.94 -27.32 -20.71
N HIS A 560 35.97 -26.99 -21.55
CA HIS A 560 36.07 -26.06 -22.67
C HIS A 560 34.91 -25.06 -22.72
N PRO A 561 34.64 -24.35 -21.61
CA PRO A 561 33.49 -23.46 -21.53
C PRO A 561 33.68 -22.17 -22.35
N GLN A 562 32.58 -21.58 -22.80
CA GLN A 562 32.57 -20.21 -23.34
C GLN A 562 32.60 -19.18 -22.22
N ALA A 563 31.93 -19.45 -21.11
CA ALA A 563 31.93 -18.59 -19.93
C ALA A 563 32.20 -19.41 -18.65
N VAL A 564 32.51 -18.72 -17.57
CA VAL A 564 32.53 -19.28 -16.21
C VAL A 564 31.62 -18.48 -15.34
N PHE A 565 30.69 -19.15 -14.66
CA PHE A 565 29.82 -18.52 -13.67
C PHE A 565 30.46 -18.67 -12.29
N VAL A 566 30.71 -17.54 -11.62
CA VAL A 566 31.30 -17.51 -10.28
C VAL A 566 30.23 -17.09 -9.28
N ALA A 567 29.95 -17.96 -8.31
CA ALA A 567 28.93 -17.74 -7.27
C ALA A 567 29.53 -17.93 -5.89
N THR A 568 28.89 -17.34 -4.86
CA THR A 568 29.32 -17.58 -3.49
C THR A 568 28.97 -19.00 -3.04
N GLY A 569 29.92 -19.66 -2.39
CA GLY A 569 29.66 -20.94 -1.74
C GLY A 569 29.20 -20.82 -0.28
N LEU A 570 28.97 -19.60 0.21
CA LEU A 570 28.54 -19.34 1.59
C LEU A 570 27.02 -19.42 1.75
N ASP A 571 26.27 -19.12 0.67
CA ASP A 571 24.82 -19.17 0.61
C ASP A 571 24.38 -19.66 -0.79
N PHE A 572 23.11 -20.08 -0.93
CA PHE A 572 22.62 -20.75 -2.16
C PHE A 572 21.86 -19.84 -3.14
N PRO A 573 21.16 -18.75 -2.70
CA PRO A 573 20.10 -18.18 -3.52
C PRO A 573 20.56 -17.66 -4.89
N ASP A 574 21.65 -16.88 -4.91
CA ASP A 574 22.16 -16.28 -6.13
C ASP A 574 22.69 -17.35 -7.12
N ALA A 575 23.18 -18.49 -6.61
CA ALA A 575 23.77 -19.55 -7.43
C ALA A 575 22.74 -20.47 -8.10
N LEU A 576 21.50 -20.53 -7.58
CA LEU A 576 20.48 -21.47 -8.09
C LEU A 576 20.10 -21.19 -9.54
N SER A 577 19.79 -19.95 -9.90
CA SER A 577 19.44 -19.57 -11.26
C SER A 577 20.63 -19.65 -12.23
N ALA A 578 21.87 -19.45 -11.72
CA ALA A 578 23.07 -19.58 -12.49
C ALA A 578 23.26 -20.99 -13.06
N GLY A 579 22.79 -22.04 -12.35
CA GLY A 579 22.87 -23.40 -12.77
C GLY A 579 22.19 -23.71 -14.12
N ALA A 580 21.00 -23.12 -14.33
CA ALA A 580 20.26 -23.24 -15.59
C ALA A 580 20.99 -22.54 -16.75
N ALA A 581 21.38 -21.26 -16.53
CA ALA A 581 22.08 -20.48 -17.56
C ALA A 581 23.47 -21.09 -17.91
N ALA A 582 24.18 -21.59 -16.91
CA ALA A 582 25.45 -22.27 -17.11
C ALA A 582 25.25 -23.60 -17.86
N GLY A 583 24.24 -24.39 -17.48
CA GLY A 583 23.90 -25.66 -18.16
C GLY A 583 23.52 -25.45 -19.62
N ALA A 584 22.73 -24.45 -19.95
CA ALA A 584 22.36 -24.11 -21.32
C ALA A 584 23.56 -23.70 -22.20
N GLY A 585 24.64 -23.24 -21.59
CA GLY A 585 25.86 -22.84 -22.28
C GLY A 585 26.98 -23.88 -22.25
N ASP A 586 26.79 -25.05 -21.65
CA ASP A 586 27.83 -26.01 -21.30
C ASP A 586 28.95 -25.40 -20.47
N ASP A 587 28.61 -24.45 -19.62
CA ASP A 587 29.52 -23.63 -18.81
C ASP A 587 29.50 -24.06 -17.33
N PRO A 588 30.62 -23.99 -16.58
CA PRO A 588 30.66 -24.36 -15.18
C PRO A 588 30.16 -23.26 -14.22
N VAL A 589 29.61 -23.68 -13.11
CA VAL A 589 29.46 -22.86 -11.89
C VAL A 589 30.61 -23.20 -10.93
N ILE A 590 31.47 -22.21 -10.68
CA ILE A 590 32.59 -22.29 -9.72
C ILE A 590 32.25 -21.51 -8.46
N LEU A 591 32.28 -22.21 -7.32
CA LEU A 591 32.01 -21.61 -6.02
C LEU A 591 33.29 -20.95 -5.44
N VAL A 592 33.11 -19.78 -4.83
CA VAL A 592 34.16 -19.05 -4.14
C VAL A 592 33.73 -18.62 -2.71
N PRO A 593 34.65 -18.41 -1.77
CA PRO A 593 34.35 -17.78 -0.49
C PRO A 593 34.11 -16.27 -0.73
N GLY A 594 32.92 -15.90 -1.18
CA GLY A 594 32.59 -14.61 -1.82
C GLY A 594 32.91 -13.35 -1.01
N THR A 595 32.99 -13.46 0.35
CA THR A 595 33.34 -12.34 1.25
C THR A 595 34.84 -12.17 1.45
N SER A 596 35.71 -12.98 0.81
CA SER A 596 37.17 -12.87 0.89
C SER A 596 37.67 -11.58 0.27
N GLY A 597 38.83 -11.12 0.74
CA GLY A 597 39.51 -9.94 0.22
C GLY A 597 40.24 -10.16 -1.12
N ALA A 598 40.35 -11.41 -1.58
CA ALA A 598 40.99 -11.79 -2.84
C ALA A 598 40.54 -13.19 -3.26
N LEU A 599 40.70 -13.50 -4.55
CA LEU A 599 40.51 -14.84 -5.09
C LEU A 599 41.75 -15.70 -4.71
N ASP A 600 41.52 -16.95 -4.27
CA ASP A 600 42.63 -17.84 -3.95
C ASP A 600 43.33 -18.35 -5.21
N SER A 601 44.66 -18.61 -5.10
CA SER A 601 45.50 -18.99 -6.22
C SER A 601 45.09 -20.33 -6.91
N THR A 602 44.45 -21.21 -6.16
CA THR A 602 44.00 -22.53 -6.71
C THR A 602 42.76 -22.30 -7.60
N THR A 603 41.83 -21.44 -7.16
CA THR A 603 40.65 -21.06 -7.96
C THR A 603 41.08 -20.23 -9.17
N THR A 604 42.03 -19.27 -9.01
CA THR A 604 42.63 -18.52 -10.11
C THR A 604 43.21 -19.44 -11.18
N ALA A 605 44.03 -20.42 -10.76
CA ALA A 605 44.65 -21.39 -11.67
C ALA A 605 43.58 -22.28 -12.35
N ALA A 606 42.56 -22.73 -11.65
CA ALA A 606 41.49 -23.54 -12.22
C ALA A 606 40.69 -22.77 -13.28
N ILE A 607 40.26 -21.54 -13.01
CA ILE A 607 39.52 -20.72 -13.99
C ILE A 607 40.42 -20.37 -15.18
N SER A 608 41.66 -19.98 -14.94
CA SER A 608 42.63 -19.69 -16.04
C SER A 608 42.86 -20.91 -16.93
N GLY A 609 42.90 -22.10 -16.34
CA GLY A 609 43.08 -23.35 -17.08
C GLY A 609 41.90 -23.74 -17.98
N LEU A 610 40.70 -23.23 -17.70
CA LEU A 610 39.50 -23.39 -18.52
C LEU A 610 39.48 -22.46 -19.74
N HIS A 611 40.29 -21.41 -19.77
CA HIS A 611 40.40 -20.43 -20.85
C HIS A 611 39.05 -19.79 -21.26
N PRO A 612 38.20 -19.30 -20.30
CA PRO A 612 36.91 -18.75 -20.66
C PRO A 612 37.03 -17.44 -21.44
N SER A 613 36.09 -17.19 -22.37
CA SER A 613 36.03 -15.94 -23.11
C SER A 613 35.43 -14.78 -22.24
N LYS A 614 34.68 -15.13 -21.19
CA LYS A 614 34.11 -14.19 -20.21
C LYS A 614 33.81 -14.88 -18.86
N ILE A 615 33.62 -14.07 -17.84
CA ILE A 615 33.23 -14.53 -16.50
C ILE A 615 31.99 -13.78 -16.05
N TYR A 616 30.99 -14.52 -15.58
CA TYR A 616 29.83 -13.97 -14.91
C TYR A 616 29.99 -14.06 -13.40
N VAL A 617 29.91 -12.93 -12.68
CA VAL A 617 29.89 -12.89 -11.22
C VAL A 617 28.44 -12.77 -10.76
N ILE A 618 27.92 -13.77 -10.06
CA ILE A 618 26.52 -13.90 -9.68
C ILE A 618 26.30 -13.36 -8.27
N GLY A 619 25.42 -12.37 -8.16
CA GLY A 619 25.09 -11.69 -6.91
C GLY A 619 25.81 -10.36 -6.70
N GLY A 620 25.29 -9.58 -5.76
CA GLY A 620 25.77 -8.26 -5.38
C GLY A 620 27.15 -8.29 -4.70
N THR A 621 27.68 -7.09 -4.37
CA THR A 621 28.99 -6.97 -3.70
C THR A 621 29.02 -7.52 -2.28
N ALA A 622 27.87 -7.74 -1.66
CA ALA A 622 27.73 -8.45 -0.38
C ALA A 622 27.92 -9.96 -0.53
N ALA A 623 27.52 -10.54 -1.66
CA ALA A 623 27.69 -11.97 -1.96
C ALA A 623 29.10 -12.26 -2.48
N ILE A 624 29.60 -11.44 -3.44
CA ILE A 624 30.98 -11.53 -3.98
C ILE A 624 31.61 -10.16 -4.02
N THR A 625 32.69 -9.99 -3.25
CA THR A 625 33.37 -8.68 -3.12
C THR A 625 33.89 -8.13 -4.45
N GLY A 626 34.08 -6.80 -4.50
CA GLY A 626 34.70 -6.15 -5.65
C GLY A 626 36.15 -6.60 -5.89
N ALA A 627 36.89 -6.98 -4.83
CA ALA A 627 38.24 -7.49 -4.92
C ALA A 627 38.29 -8.80 -5.70
N ILE A 628 37.43 -9.77 -5.38
CA ILE A 628 37.33 -11.03 -6.15
C ILE A 628 36.97 -10.74 -7.62
N ALA A 629 36.03 -9.84 -7.88
CA ALA A 629 35.66 -9.48 -9.25
C ALA A 629 36.81 -8.81 -10.03
N THR A 630 37.66 -8.06 -9.34
CA THR A 630 38.89 -7.47 -9.92
C THR A 630 39.92 -8.57 -10.27
N ASP A 631 40.18 -9.51 -9.35
CA ASP A 631 41.10 -10.64 -9.59
C ASP A 631 40.61 -11.51 -10.75
N LEU A 632 39.28 -11.72 -10.87
CA LEU A 632 38.68 -12.44 -12.00
C LEU A 632 38.84 -11.69 -13.33
N ALA A 633 38.83 -10.34 -13.32
CA ALA A 633 39.01 -9.53 -14.51
C ALA A 633 40.44 -9.62 -15.09
N ASP A 634 41.41 -10.05 -14.30
CA ASP A 634 42.78 -10.36 -14.80
C ASP A 634 42.82 -11.66 -15.61
N ILE A 635 41.78 -12.50 -15.53
CA ILE A 635 41.69 -13.76 -16.26
C ILE A 635 40.88 -13.57 -17.57
N ALA A 636 39.68 -12.99 -17.47
CA ALA A 636 38.79 -12.73 -18.61
C ALA A 636 37.82 -11.57 -18.29
N PRO A 637 37.18 -10.95 -19.31
CA PRO A 637 36.16 -9.93 -19.10
C PRO A 637 35.07 -10.37 -18.13
N VAL A 638 34.81 -9.56 -17.10
CA VAL A 638 33.84 -9.83 -16.05
C VAL A 638 32.54 -9.06 -16.27
N THR A 639 31.42 -9.73 -16.16
CA THR A 639 30.08 -9.12 -16.05
C THR A 639 29.42 -9.57 -14.76
N ARG A 640 28.96 -8.61 -13.92
CA ARG A 640 28.22 -8.92 -12.72
C ARG A 640 26.71 -8.98 -13.04
N LEU A 641 26.08 -10.07 -12.64
CA LEU A 641 24.64 -10.27 -12.71
C LEU A 641 24.08 -10.24 -11.29
N SER A 642 23.31 -9.21 -10.95
CA SER A 642 22.80 -9.01 -9.61
C SER A 642 21.52 -8.16 -9.60
N GLY A 643 20.66 -8.38 -8.62
CA GLY A 643 19.50 -7.55 -8.30
C GLY A 643 19.57 -6.99 -6.87
N SER A 644 18.49 -6.39 -6.40
CA SER A 644 18.32 -5.93 -5.02
C SER A 644 18.29 -7.09 -4.02
N ASP A 645 17.87 -8.25 -4.49
CA ASP A 645 17.69 -9.48 -3.73
C ASP A 645 17.91 -10.70 -4.63
N ARG A 646 17.62 -11.90 -4.12
CA ARG A 646 17.77 -13.17 -4.85
C ARG A 646 16.85 -13.26 -6.08
N TYR A 647 15.67 -12.68 -6.02
CA TYR A 647 14.69 -12.68 -7.10
C TYR A 647 15.16 -11.78 -8.24
N GLY A 648 15.58 -10.56 -7.92
CA GLY A 648 16.20 -9.66 -8.88
C GLY A 648 17.50 -10.23 -9.48
N THR A 649 18.30 -10.99 -8.69
CA THR A 649 19.49 -11.69 -9.21
C THR A 649 19.08 -12.78 -10.20
N SER A 650 18.03 -13.57 -9.92
CA SER A 650 17.56 -14.61 -10.85
C SER A 650 17.04 -14.00 -12.16
N SER A 651 16.30 -12.89 -12.08
CA SER A 651 15.86 -12.14 -13.26
C SER A 651 17.04 -11.60 -14.08
N ALA A 652 18.09 -11.08 -13.41
CA ALA A 652 19.30 -10.62 -14.10
C ALA A 652 20.04 -11.77 -14.84
N VAL A 653 20.06 -12.97 -14.27
CA VAL A 653 20.58 -14.18 -14.93
C VAL A 653 19.69 -14.58 -16.12
N GLY A 654 18.38 -14.50 -15.96
CA GLY A 654 17.39 -14.76 -17.01
C GLY A 654 17.60 -13.92 -18.28
N GLN A 655 18.18 -12.73 -18.16
CA GLN A 655 18.50 -11.87 -19.30
C GLN A 655 19.54 -12.46 -20.25
N LEU A 656 20.26 -13.51 -19.84
CA LEU A 656 21.17 -14.25 -20.72
C LEU A 656 20.42 -15.05 -21.80
N PHE A 657 19.15 -15.36 -21.57
CA PHE A 657 18.30 -16.05 -22.55
C PHE A 657 17.67 -15.01 -23.51
N PRO A 658 17.92 -15.10 -24.82
CA PRO A 658 17.34 -14.16 -25.78
C PRO A 658 15.85 -14.39 -26.02
N SER A 659 15.38 -15.62 -25.85
CA SER A 659 13.99 -16.07 -25.97
C SER A 659 13.81 -17.36 -25.17
N ALA A 660 12.60 -17.64 -24.77
CA ALA A 660 12.23 -18.90 -24.11
C ALA A 660 10.77 -19.22 -24.41
N SER A 661 10.46 -20.48 -24.62
CA SER A 661 9.08 -20.94 -24.79
C SER A 661 8.41 -21.20 -23.45
N THR A 662 9.21 -21.59 -22.47
CA THR A 662 8.82 -21.97 -21.12
C THR A 662 9.79 -21.33 -20.12
N ALA A 663 9.32 -21.05 -18.91
CA ALA A 663 10.16 -20.66 -17.79
C ALA A 663 9.92 -21.61 -16.62
N TYR A 664 10.98 -21.96 -15.93
CA TYR A 664 10.89 -22.74 -14.70
C TYR A 664 10.88 -21.78 -13.50
N LEU A 665 9.98 -22.01 -12.54
CA LEU A 665 9.91 -21.25 -11.29
C LEU A 665 10.11 -22.19 -10.10
N ALA A 666 11.07 -21.84 -9.25
CA ALA A 666 11.33 -22.53 -7.99
C ALA A 666 11.24 -21.56 -6.81
N SER A 667 11.02 -22.09 -5.60
CA SER A 667 11.04 -21.27 -4.40
C SER A 667 12.44 -20.70 -4.13
N GLY A 668 12.53 -19.38 -3.94
CA GLY A 668 13.76 -18.74 -3.47
C GLY A 668 14.02 -18.91 -1.96
N ALA A 669 13.09 -19.52 -1.22
CA ALA A 669 13.21 -19.73 0.22
C ALA A 669 13.97 -21.02 0.60
N ASP A 670 13.96 -22.03 -0.27
CA ASP A 670 14.71 -23.29 -0.08
C ASP A 670 15.34 -23.73 -1.42
N PHE A 671 16.34 -24.60 -1.37
CA PHE A 671 17.19 -24.91 -2.53
C PHE A 671 16.83 -26.18 -3.32
N PRO A 672 16.23 -27.24 -2.77
CA PRO A 672 16.25 -28.55 -3.39
C PRO A 672 15.57 -28.63 -4.75
N ASP A 673 14.38 -28.04 -4.87
CA ASP A 673 13.61 -28.08 -6.11
C ASP A 673 14.28 -27.24 -7.21
N ALA A 674 14.93 -26.11 -6.84
CA ALA A 674 15.69 -25.29 -7.77
C ALA A 674 16.97 -25.98 -8.29
N LEU A 675 17.64 -26.80 -7.44
CA LEU A 675 18.85 -27.53 -7.85
C LEU A 675 18.57 -28.50 -9.01
N VAL A 676 17.54 -29.34 -8.87
CA VAL A 676 17.17 -30.29 -9.91
C VAL A 676 16.47 -29.61 -11.08
N GLY A 677 15.72 -28.54 -10.80
CA GLY A 677 15.10 -27.69 -11.82
C GLY A 677 16.11 -26.97 -12.70
N ALA A 678 17.30 -26.65 -12.19
CA ALA A 678 18.37 -26.04 -12.97
C ALA A 678 18.89 -27.01 -14.07
N VAL A 679 18.85 -28.31 -13.81
CA VAL A 679 19.18 -29.32 -14.84
C VAL A 679 18.12 -29.37 -15.93
N ALA A 680 16.85 -29.47 -15.53
CA ALA A 680 15.71 -29.49 -16.46
C ALA A 680 15.68 -28.24 -17.35
N ALA A 681 15.78 -27.07 -16.72
CA ALA A 681 15.80 -25.78 -17.42
C ALA A 681 17.03 -25.64 -18.34
N GLY A 682 18.23 -25.94 -17.83
CA GLY A 682 19.47 -25.87 -18.60
C GLY A 682 19.50 -26.82 -19.80
N SER A 683 19.05 -28.07 -19.62
CA SER A 683 18.98 -29.06 -20.72
C SER A 683 17.96 -28.66 -21.81
N ALA A 684 16.98 -27.81 -21.47
CA ALA A 684 15.96 -27.31 -22.38
C ALA A 684 16.28 -25.95 -22.99
N ASP A 685 17.42 -25.34 -22.67
CA ASP A 685 17.80 -23.96 -23.01
C ASP A 685 16.77 -22.94 -22.53
N GLU A 686 16.18 -23.18 -21.36
CA GLU A 686 15.11 -22.35 -20.76
C GLU A 686 15.56 -21.75 -19.41
N PRO A 687 15.06 -20.57 -19.02
CA PRO A 687 15.45 -19.94 -17.77
C PRO A 687 14.80 -20.56 -16.54
N LEU A 688 15.52 -20.51 -15.41
CA LEU A 688 15.00 -20.78 -14.08
C LEU A 688 14.96 -19.47 -13.28
N TYR A 689 13.77 -19.09 -12.82
CA TYR A 689 13.54 -17.96 -11.93
C TYR A 689 13.23 -18.42 -10.52
N LEU A 690 13.56 -17.56 -9.53
CA LEU A 690 13.21 -17.76 -8.14
C LEU A 690 11.95 -16.96 -7.81
N ALA A 691 10.95 -17.59 -7.24
CA ALA A 691 9.71 -16.94 -6.81
C ALA A 691 9.58 -16.93 -5.29
N GLU A 692 8.81 -15.96 -4.79
CA GLU A 692 8.33 -16.02 -3.42
C GLU A 692 7.39 -17.23 -3.22
N PRO A 693 7.29 -17.80 -2.02
CA PRO A 693 6.40 -18.93 -1.79
C PRO A 693 4.93 -18.67 -2.13
N THR A 694 4.50 -17.40 -2.15
CA THR A 694 3.10 -17.01 -2.32
C THR A 694 2.78 -16.23 -3.59
N CYS A 695 3.78 -15.66 -4.27
CA CYS A 695 3.60 -14.78 -5.43
C CYS A 695 4.82 -14.80 -6.37
N ILE A 696 4.63 -14.29 -7.58
CA ILE A 696 5.69 -14.12 -8.60
C ILE A 696 6.23 -12.70 -8.50
N PRO A 697 7.54 -12.50 -8.33
CA PRO A 697 8.14 -11.16 -8.32
C PRO A 697 7.88 -10.39 -9.63
N ASP A 698 7.65 -9.08 -9.53
CA ASP A 698 7.42 -8.20 -10.70
C ASP A 698 8.56 -8.29 -11.74
N SER A 699 9.79 -8.42 -11.27
CA SER A 699 10.96 -8.65 -12.14
C SER A 699 10.82 -9.89 -13.00
N ASP A 700 10.29 -10.98 -12.45
CA ASP A 700 10.10 -12.23 -13.20
C ASP A 700 8.94 -12.12 -14.19
N VAL A 701 7.85 -11.42 -13.83
CA VAL A 701 6.75 -11.13 -14.78
C VAL A 701 7.28 -10.32 -15.96
N SER A 702 8.14 -9.33 -15.70
CA SER A 702 8.80 -8.53 -16.74
C SER A 702 9.65 -9.39 -17.68
N GLU A 703 10.42 -10.34 -17.14
CA GLU A 703 11.23 -11.29 -17.90
C GLU A 703 10.37 -12.28 -18.72
N LEU A 704 9.29 -12.80 -18.14
CA LEU A 704 8.30 -13.63 -18.86
C LEU A 704 7.73 -12.88 -20.08
N GLY A 705 7.44 -11.58 -19.90
CA GLY A 705 6.99 -10.71 -20.98
C GLY A 705 8.06 -10.46 -22.05
N ARG A 706 9.31 -10.21 -21.65
CA ARG A 706 10.45 -10.03 -22.56
C ARG A 706 10.71 -11.29 -23.40
N LEU A 707 10.70 -12.44 -22.75
CA LEU A 707 10.93 -13.74 -23.39
C LEU A 707 9.73 -14.22 -24.22
N ARG A 708 8.53 -13.69 -23.97
CA ARG A 708 7.25 -14.15 -24.49
C ARG A 708 7.00 -15.62 -24.15
N ALA A 709 7.36 -16.02 -22.93
CA ALA A 709 7.19 -17.38 -22.45
C ALA A 709 5.68 -17.75 -22.44
N GLY A 710 5.32 -18.77 -23.18
CA GLY A 710 3.95 -19.29 -23.29
C GLY A 710 3.60 -20.29 -22.18
N GLY A 711 4.59 -20.77 -21.43
CA GLY A 711 4.44 -21.74 -20.35
C GLY A 711 5.28 -21.42 -19.12
N ILE A 712 4.78 -21.84 -17.97
CA ILE A 712 5.50 -21.84 -16.69
C ILE A 712 5.44 -23.24 -16.10
N ILE A 713 6.58 -23.76 -15.67
CA ILE A 713 6.68 -25.00 -14.89
C ILE A 713 7.05 -24.64 -13.46
N LEU A 714 6.15 -24.88 -12.53
CA LEU A 714 6.39 -24.70 -11.11
C LEU A 714 7.09 -25.94 -10.55
N LEU A 715 8.19 -25.73 -9.86
CA LEU A 715 9.00 -26.79 -9.24
C LEU A 715 8.67 -26.91 -7.76
N GLY A 716 8.37 -28.15 -7.35
CA GLY A 716 8.01 -28.43 -5.96
C GLY A 716 6.51 -28.33 -5.65
N GLY A 717 6.14 -28.82 -4.46
CA GLY A 717 4.75 -28.89 -3.99
C GLY A 717 4.17 -27.51 -3.62
N THR A 718 2.88 -27.53 -3.23
CA THR A 718 2.17 -26.29 -2.82
C THR A 718 2.69 -25.67 -1.51
N SER A 719 3.52 -26.43 -0.75
CA SER A 719 4.26 -25.89 0.40
C SER A 719 5.48 -25.07 0.00
N ALA A 720 6.09 -25.37 -1.16
CA ALA A 720 7.21 -24.62 -1.71
C ALA A 720 6.73 -23.38 -2.49
N LEU A 721 5.77 -23.59 -3.41
CA LEU A 721 5.12 -22.57 -4.21
C LEU A 721 3.59 -22.74 -4.10
N SER A 722 2.93 -21.83 -3.40
CA SER A 722 1.50 -21.92 -3.07
C SER A 722 0.59 -21.83 -4.31
N THR A 723 -0.71 -21.97 -4.06
CA THR A 723 -1.74 -21.74 -5.09
C THR A 723 -1.77 -20.30 -5.59
N GLY A 724 -1.26 -19.31 -4.82
CA GLY A 724 -1.10 -17.93 -5.27
C GLY A 724 -0.18 -17.82 -6.47
N VAL A 725 0.97 -18.52 -6.44
CA VAL A 725 1.90 -18.61 -7.58
C VAL A 725 1.25 -19.32 -8.77
N SER A 726 0.52 -20.43 -8.53
CA SER A 726 -0.21 -21.13 -9.60
C SER A 726 -1.32 -20.29 -10.24
N ALA A 727 -1.89 -19.35 -9.49
CA ALA A 727 -2.87 -18.39 -9.95
C ALA A 727 -2.24 -17.12 -10.56
N LEU A 728 -0.92 -17.10 -10.77
CA LEU A 728 -0.16 -15.99 -11.31
C LEU A 728 -0.26 -14.69 -10.47
N GLY A 729 -0.40 -14.84 -9.15
CA GLY A 729 -0.36 -13.71 -8.22
C GLY A 729 1.02 -13.03 -8.24
N ILE A 730 1.04 -11.71 -8.41
CA ILE A 730 2.27 -10.88 -8.46
C ILE A 730 2.53 -10.28 -7.09
N CYS A 731 3.80 -10.15 -6.68
CA CYS A 731 4.19 -9.51 -5.43
C CYS A 731 4.28 -7.98 -5.57
#